data_2e61696d986edc052cb2de5a8633a860
#
_entry.id   2e61696d986edc052cb2de5a8633a860
#
_cell.length_a   1.000
_cell.length_b   1.000
_cell.length_c   1.000
_cell.angle_alpha   90.00
_cell.angle_beta   90.00
_cell.angle_gamma   90.00
#
_symmetry.space_group_name_H-M   'P 1'
#
loop_
_entity.id
_entity.type
_entity.pdbx_description
1 polymer ?
#
loop_
_entity_poly.entity_id
_entity_poly.type
_entity_poly.pdbx_seq_one_letter_code
_entity_poly.pdbx_strand_id
1 'polypeptide(L)'
;MQHSTSIIRIALVAIVLATAASVAAVTTNSFELDSADAFFKGELAGTAVHSEGSVRIGATTERIELQNVPVAYSVARRGDAMFVGTGTTGTIYRVDGKTARVFAKTGELLVSSLAFGRDGALYAGTLPNGHIYRIDPKSGKTKRFSSPKGAKHVWALLYDKKRGKLLAATGPEGKIFTVDSIGQAKELYTSNASHVMSLAAYGKDDILAGTSDSSLLLRIASNGSATVVRDLPGNEVTAIDVVDGRIAVAVNQFQGAPGAQFKPAPPAGRKPGASSRPRPGSGQLWRIEPDGRAEMLMARKDTHFTDVQWGLDGAIYAAGGHEGRVFKVDPDASYSIWADVEERQVLALDLRSNRPAFVTGDGGAVYRVLEGTPKDAMWTSSALDAVFPSSWGRMTWRGEGRFVFQTRSGNTKEPGETWSQWSKDLKQPGRVASPRARFIQVRAKFPKDAASELRAIELYYLAQNQRARVYGVEAARPPLKRNEKLRRPPPPTTLVNVTWKVENPDRDPLRYRLSFKKDGQPEWREMFGEDLVVTEALHAWDTESLPDGHYIVRVEASDEEANPEALTLRSSATSEPVAVDNHPPRIDALKIHKGKVQGRVLDTLGPIARIQISVDAGPWRDVFPTDSLLDSGDERFELGLGSLPAGPHIVSIRAFDAAGNQANREITAKTK
;
A
#
# COMPACT_ATOMS: atom_id res chain seq x y z
N MET A 1 36.07 -7.79 65.66
CA MET A 1 37.02 -8.77 65.11
C MET A 1 36.63 -8.99 63.67
N GLN A 2 37.48 -8.62 62.81
CA GLN A 2 37.55 -8.77 61.34
C GLN A 2 36.27 -8.62 60.51
N HIS A 3 36.09 -7.41 59.97
CA HIS A 3 35.26 -7.11 58.80
C HIS A 3 35.94 -7.58 57.54
N SER A 4 35.28 -8.43 56.73
CA SER A 4 35.66 -8.77 55.39
C SER A 4 34.77 -8.06 54.39
N THR A 5 35.28 -7.07 53.72
CA THR A 5 34.66 -6.34 52.62
C THR A 5 34.78 -7.10 51.31
N SER A 6 33.72 -7.67 50.83
CA SER A 6 33.62 -8.29 49.50
C SER A 6 33.36 -7.22 48.43
N ILE A 7 34.34 -7.00 47.56
CA ILE A 7 34.28 -6.18 46.38
C ILE A 7 33.61 -7.01 45.27
N ILE A 8 32.37 -6.65 44.89
CA ILE A 8 31.68 -7.22 43.74
C ILE A 8 32.24 -6.53 42.49
N ARG A 9 33.03 -7.26 41.72
CA ARG A 9 33.45 -6.87 40.37
C ARG A 9 32.30 -7.21 39.41
N ILE A 10 31.58 -6.17 38.90
CA ILE A 10 30.66 -6.31 37.78
C ILE A 10 31.50 -6.39 36.51
N ALA A 11 31.58 -7.59 35.95
CA ALA A 11 32.15 -7.79 34.62
C ALA A 11 31.08 -7.41 33.58
N LEU A 12 31.26 -6.27 32.90
CA LEU A 12 30.49 -5.88 31.74
C LEU A 12 30.93 -6.79 30.57
N VAL A 13 30.15 -7.81 30.26
CA VAL A 13 30.29 -8.57 29.02
C VAL A 13 29.66 -7.76 27.90
N ALA A 14 30.46 -7.04 27.15
CA ALA A 14 30.06 -6.46 25.88
C ALA A 14 29.85 -7.60 24.85
N ILE A 15 28.64 -8.00 24.62
CA ILE A 15 28.27 -8.87 23.48
C ILE A 15 28.39 -8.00 22.23
N VAL A 16 29.51 -8.07 21.55
CA VAL A 16 29.67 -7.61 20.17
C VAL A 16 28.85 -8.58 19.31
N LEU A 17 27.61 -8.23 18.98
CA LEU A 17 26.90 -8.83 17.88
C LEU A 17 27.63 -8.40 16.59
N ALA A 18 28.56 -9.21 16.16
CA ALA A 18 29.03 -9.17 14.78
C ALA A 18 27.85 -9.58 13.89
N THR A 19 27.09 -8.60 13.42
CA THR A 19 26.26 -8.78 12.25
C THR A 19 27.25 -9.04 11.11
N ALA A 20 27.39 -10.32 10.74
CA ALA A 20 28.01 -10.67 9.48
C ALA A 20 27.16 -9.94 8.41
N ALA A 21 27.68 -8.83 7.90
CA ALA A 21 27.18 -8.27 6.66
C ALA A 21 27.40 -9.39 5.62
N SER A 22 26.32 -10.04 5.24
CA SER A 22 26.34 -10.92 4.08
C SER A 22 26.80 -10.04 2.93
N VAL A 23 27.98 -10.32 2.41
CA VAL A 23 28.46 -9.78 1.14
C VAL A 23 27.39 -10.17 0.12
N ALA A 24 26.53 -9.23 -0.21
CA ALA A 24 25.52 -9.40 -1.23
C ALA A 24 26.23 -9.33 -2.59
N ALA A 25 26.81 -10.47 -3.01
CA ALA A 25 27.03 -10.69 -4.44
C ALA A 25 25.71 -10.43 -5.16
N VAL A 26 25.74 -9.94 -6.42
CA VAL A 26 24.57 -9.72 -7.28
C VAL A 26 23.42 -10.59 -6.83
N THR A 27 22.51 -10.02 -6.03
CA THR A 27 21.48 -10.82 -5.37
C THR A 27 20.41 -11.16 -6.39
N THR A 28 20.40 -12.44 -6.76
CA THR A 28 19.23 -12.99 -7.45
C THR A 28 18.04 -12.85 -6.52
N ASN A 29 17.07 -12.05 -6.90
CA ASN A 29 15.82 -11.88 -6.18
C ASN A 29 14.82 -12.97 -6.58
N SER A 30 13.81 -13.21 -5.75
CA SER A 30 12.69 -14.08 -6.09
C SER A 30 11.34 -13.44 -5.81
N PHE A 31 10.35 -13.83 -6.62
CA PHE A 31 8.95 -13.69 -6.28
C PHE A 31 8.48 -14.99 -5.67
N GLU A 32 7.94 -14.93 -4.47
CA GLU A 32 7.36 -16.05 -3.76
C GLU A 32 5.84 -15.89 -3.70
N LEU A 33 5.11 -16.85 -4.28
CA LEU A 33 3.66 -16.91 -4.24
C LEU A 33 3.31 -18.21 -3.52
N ASP A 34 3.18 -18.17 -2.19
CA ASP A 34 3.04 -19.32 -1.32
C ASP A 34 2.00 -19.11 -0.20
N SER A 35 1.21 -18.06 -0.32
CA SER A 35 0.17 -17.70 0.65
C SER A 35 -1.17 -17.44 -0.04
N ALA A 36 -2.24 -17.57 0.73
CA ALA A 36 -3.58 -17.25 0.27
C ALA A 36 -3.65 -15.81 -0.29
N ASP A 37 -3.06 -14.83 0.40
CA ASP A 37 -3.06 -13.44 -0.03
C ASP A 37 -2.32 -13.21 -1.36
N ALA A 38 -1.26 -13.97 -1.62
CA ALA A 38 -0.54 -13.91 -2.88
C ALA A 38 -1.41 -14.47 -4.03
N PHE A 39 -2.06 -15.61 -3.80
CA PHE A 39 -2.92 -16.24 -4.79
C PHE A 39 -4.25 -15.48 -4.99
N PHE A 40 -4.82 -14.87 -3.96
CA PHE A 40 -6.03 -14.05 -4.04
C PHE A 40 -5.90 -12.82 -4.96
N LYS A 41 -4.69 -12.34 -5.17
CA LYS A 41 -4.43 -11.23 -6.11
C LYS A 41 -4.48 -11.64 -7.57
N GLY A 42 -4.56 -12.92 -7.85
CA GLY A 42 -4.65 -13.47 -9.20
C GLY A 42 -6.08 -13.55 -9.71
N GLU A 43 -6.20 -13.77 -11.01
CA GLU A 43 -7.45 -14.05 -11.74
C GLU A 43 -7.68 -15.55 -11.81
N LEU A 44 -8.94 -15.95 -11.66
CA LEU A 44 -9.33 -17.37 -11.62
C LEU A 44 -10.28 -17.67 -12.79
N ALA A 45 -9.92 -18.64 -13.60
CA ALA A 45 -10.77 -19.19 -14.63
C ALA A 45 -10.99 -20.68 -14.34
N GLY A 46 -12.11 -21.03 -13.70
CA GLY A 46 -12.39 -22.40 -13.30
C GLY A 46 -11.44 -22.97 -12.23
N THR A 47 -10.73 -22.13 -11.51
CA THR A 47 -9.91 -22.46 -10.34
C THR A 47 -10.47 -21.81 -9.10
N ALA A 48 -10.11 -22.31 -7.92
CA ALA A 48 -10.45 -21.77 -6.61
C ALA A 48 -9.16 -21.55 -5.81
N VAL A 49 -9.10 -20.43 -5.07
CA VAL A 49 -8.01 -20.18 -4.11
C VAL A 49 -8.54 -20.41 -2.71
N HIS A 50 -7.85 -21.22 -1.95
CA HIS A 50 -8.22 -21.62 -0.59
C HIS A 50 -7.45 -20.83 0.47
N SER A 51 -8.09 -20.61 1.62
CA SER A 51 -7.53 -19.82 2.73
C SER A 51 -6.26 -20.40 3.33
N GLU A 52 -5.99 -21.69 3.15
CA GLU A 52 -4.73 -22.31 3.55
C GLU A 52 -3.57 -22.06 2.58
N GLY A 53 -3.76 -21.26 1.52
CA GLY A 53 -2.70 -20.90 0.57
C GLY A 53 -2.51 -21.92 -0.54
N SER A 54 -3.60 -22.48 -1.06
CA SER A 54 -3.55 -23.36 -2.22
C SER A 54 -4.50 -22.94 -3.34
N VAL A 55 -4.16 -23.33 -4.57
CA VAL A 55 -5.02 -23.17 -5.76
C VAL A 55 -5.44 -24.57 -6.23
N ARG A 56 -6.75 -24.76 -6.36
CA ARG A 56 -7.36 -26.02 -6.84
C ARG A 56 -8.34 -25.74 -7.97
N ILE A 57 -8.88 -26.77 -8.54
CA ILE A 57 -10.00 -26.67 -9.49
C ILE A 57 -11.21 -26.12 -8.76
N GLY A 58 -11.83 -25.09 -9.33
CA GLY A 58 -13.01 -24.40 -8.81
C GLY A 58 -14.30 -24.77 -9.55
N ALA A 59 -15.29 -23.90 -9.45
CA ALA A 59 -16.59 -24.11 -10.09
C ALA A 59 -16.48 -24.07 -11.62
N THR A 60 -17.20 -24.96 -12.27
CA THR A 60 -17.50 -24.87 -13.70
C THR A 60 -18.68 -23.95 -13.89
N THR A 61 -18.50 -22.82 -14.55
CA THR A 61 -19.58 -21.85 -14.80
C THR A 61 -19.84 -21.67 -16.30
N GLU A 62 -21.07 -21.38 -16.64
CA GLU A 62 -21.50 -21.04 -18.00
C GLU A 62 -22.22 -19.71 -17.99
N ARG A 63 -21.71 -18.71 -18.70
CA ARG A 63 -22.27 -17.38 -18.81
C ARG A 63 -23.45 -17.37 -19.78
N ILE A 64 -24.57 -16.80 -19.35
CA ILE A 64 -25.76 -16.52 -20.18
C ILE A 64 -25.94 -15.01 -20.22
N GLU A 65 -25.83 -14.45 -21.40
CA GLU A 65 -25.95 -13.00 -21.61
C GLU A 65 -27.41 -12.52 -21.46
N LEU A 66 -27.57 -11.42 -20.74
CA LEU A 66 -28.81 -10.66 -20.71
C LEU A 66 -28.61 -9.43 -21.61
N GLN A 67 -29.31 -9.39 -22.75
CA GLN A 67 -29.10 -8.35 -23.74
C GLN A 67 -29.39 -6.94 -23.18
N ASN A 68 -28.42 -6.04 -23.28
CA ASN A 68 -28.52 -4.64 -22.86
C ASN A 68 -28.89 -4.45 -21.37
N VAL A 69 -28.49 -5.37 -20.49
CA VAL A 69 -28.72 -5.30 -19.05
C VAL A 69 -27.43 -4.89 -18.35
N PRO A 70 -27.35 -3.69 -17.76
CA PRO A 70 -26.17 -3.31 -16.99
C PRO A 70 -26.11 -3.97 -15.61
N VAL A 71 -27.27 -4.32 -15.03
CA VAL A 71 -27.36 -4.89 -13.67
C VAL A 71 -28.47 -5.93 -13.62
N ALA A 72 -28.14 -7.17 -13.29
CA ALA A 72 -29.06 -8.20 -12.85
C ALA A 72 -29.00 -8.28 -11.31
N TYR A 73 -30.08 -7.86 -10.64
CA TYR A 73 -30.04 -7.55 -9.21
C TYR A 73 -30.70 -8.60 -8.31
N SER A 74 -31.77 -9.19 -8.75
CA SER A 74 -32.56 -10.12 -7.94
C SER A 74 -32.94 -11.36 -8.73
N VAL A 75 -33.15 -12.46 -8.02
CA VAL A 75 -33.46 -13.75 -8.62
C VAL A 75 -34.59 -14.45 -7.86
N ALA A 76 -35.47 -15.11 -8.60
CA ALA A 76 -36.42 -16.07 -8.04
C ALA A 76 -36.61 -17.24 -9.02
N ARG A 77 -36.80 -18.43 -8.50
CA ARG A 77 -36.94 -19.64 -9.31
C ARG A 77 -38.29 -20.34 -9.08
N ARG A 78 -38.84 -20.88 -10.16
CA ARG A 78 -39.99 -21.77 -10.10
C ARG A 78 -39.82 -22.93 -11.07
N GLY A 79 -39.65 -24.13 -10.51
CA GLY A 79 -39.23 -25.29 -11.31
C GLY A 79 -37.89 -25.00 -11.98
N ASP A 80 -37.79 -25.30 -13.27
CA ASP A 80 -36.58 -25.08 -14.05
C ASP A 80 -36.38 -23.62 -14.52
N ALA A 81 -37.43 -22.81 -14.49
CA ALA A 81 -37.36 -21.43 -14.93
C ALA A 81 -36.83 -20.50 -13.83
N MET A 82 -35.80 -19.71 -14.16
CA MET A 82 -35.28 -18.62 -13.33
C MET A 82 -35.84 -17.30 -13.82
N PHE A 83 -36.20 -16.43 -12.89
CA PHE A 83 -36.63 -15.06 -13.17
C PHE A 83 -35.61 -14.11 -12.56
N VAL A 84 -35.16 -13.14 -13.37
CA VAL A 84 -34.09 -12.21 -13.01
C VAL A 84 -34.63 -10.79 -13.10
N GLY A 85 -34.64 -10.09 -11.97
CA GLY A 85 -34.98 -8.67 -11.89
C GLY A 85 -33.77 -7.82 -12.21
N THR A 86 -33.96 -6.82 -13.07
CA THR A 86 -32.85 -6.01 -13.60
C THR A 86 -32.99 -4.54 -13.26
N GLY A 87 -31.85 -3.83 -13.34
CA GLY A 87 -31.75 -2.38 -13.15
C GLY A 87 -31.78 -1.60 -14.46
N THR A 88 -31.99 -0.30 -14.30
CA THR A 88 -32.13 0.81 -15.26
C THR A 88 -33.44 0.86 -16.05
N THR A 89 -34.13 -0.26 -16.23
CA THR A 89 -35.41 -0.30 -16.98
C THR A 89 -36.49 -1.11 -16.26
N GLY A 90 -36.22 -1.63 -15.06
CA GLY A 90 -37.17 -2.43 -14.29
C GLY A 90 -37.72 -3.65 -15.05
N THR A 91 -36.91 -4.26 -15.88
CA THR A 91 -37.24 -5.41 -16.69
C THR A 91 -37.02 -6.70 -15.91
N ILE A 92 -37.87 -7.69 -16.10
CA ILE A 92 -37.72 -9.04 -15.57
C ILE A 92 -37.46 -9.97 -16.74
N TYR A 93 -36.36 -10.69 -16.69
CA TYR A 93 -36.02 -11.73 -17.65
C TYR A 93 -36.47 -13.09 -17.14
N ARG A 94 -36.84 -13.97 -18.04
CA ARG A 94 -37.03 -15.39 -17.80
C ARG A 94 -35.89 -16.14 -18.49
N VAL A 95 -35.21 -17.00 -17.72
CA VAL A 95 -34.11 -17.83 -18.18
C VAL A 95 -34.54 -19.28 -18.13
N ASP A 96 -34.61 -19.91 -19.31
CA ASP A 96 -34.92 -21.30 -19.51
C ASP A 96 -33.68 -21.98 -20.16
N GLY A 97 -32.99 -22.84 -19.45
CA GLY A 97 -31.76 -23.45 -19.94
C GLY A 97 -30.66 -22.41 -20.25
N LYS A 98 -30.28 -22.28 -21.51
CA LYS A 98 -29.31 -21.30 -22.01
C LYS A 98 -29.93 -20.05 -22.61
N THR A 99 -31.25 -19.97 -22.62
CA THR A 99 -31.95 -18.85 -23.28
C THR A 99 -32.51 -17.89 -22.26
N ALA A 100 -32.18 -16.61 -22.38
CA ALA A 100 -32.76 -15.53 -21.63
C ALA A 100 -33.65 -14.67 -22.52
N ARG A 101 -34.86 -14.33 -22.05
CA ARG A 101 -35.80 -13.48 -22.78
C ARG A 101 -36.48 -12.52 -21.84
N VAL A 102 -36.83 -11.35 -22.33
CA VAL A 102 -37.72 -10.39 -21.62
C VAL A 102 -39.05 -11.07 -21.31
N PHE A 103 -39.41 -11.06 -20.04
CA PHE A 103 -40.66 -11.67 -19.59
C PHE A 103 -41.69 -10.65 -19.15
N ALA A 104 -41.28 -9.62 -18.39
CA ALA A 104 -42.15 -8.61 -17.85
C ALA A 104 -41.42 -7.26 -17.72
N LYS A 105 -42.17 -6.18 -17.66
CA LYS A 105 -41.64 -4.82 -17.41
C LYS A 105 -42.49 -4.14 -16.33
N THR A 106 -41.82 -3.53 -15.34
CA THR A 106 -42.47 -2.77 -14.26
C THR A 106 -42.59 -1.29 -14.58
N GLY A 107 -41.71 -0.76 -15.44
CA GLY A 107 -41.58 0.65 -15.71
C GLY A 107 -40.82 1.44 -14.64
N GLU A 108 -40.28 0.74 -13.63
CA GLU A 108 -39.48 1.33 -12.59
C GLU A 108 -37.98 1.29 -12.95
N LEU A 109 -37.14 1.90 -12.13
CA LEU A 109 -35.68 1.90 -12.36
C LEU A 109 -35.07 0.51 -12.10
N LEU A 110 -35.41 -0.11 -10.98
CA LEU A 110 -34.80 -1.38 -10.54
C LEU A 110 -35.87 -2.32 -9.95
N VAL A 111 -35.79 -3.59 -10.32
CA VAL A 111 -36.43 -4.70 -9.62
C VAL A 111 -35.49 -5.23 -8.57
N SER A 112 -35.63 -4.77 -7.33
CA SER A 112 -34.72 -5.04 -6.21
C SER A 112 -34.94 -6.41 -5.55
N SER A 113 -36.13 -6.95 -5.64
CA SER A 113 -36.47 -8.22 -5.05
C SER A 113 -37.57 -8.96 -5.79
N LEU A 114 -37.55 -10.28 -5.78
CA LEU A 114 -38.53 -11.16 -6.42
C LEU A 114 -38.97 -12.25 -5.42
N ALA A 115 -40.26 -12.54 -5.36
CA ALA A 115 -40.79 -13.63 -4.56
C ALA A 115 -42.03 -14.28 -5.23
N PHE A 116 -42.14 -15.61 -5.18
CA PHE A 116 -43.32 -16.36 -5.63
C PHE A 116 -44.37 -16.49 -4.52
N GLY A 117 -45.60 -16.11 -4.81
CA GLY A 117 -46.74 -16.38 -3.95
C GLY A 117 -47.27 -17.82 -4.03
N ARG A 118 -48.17 -18.15 -3.11
CA ARG A 118 -48.85 -19.49 -3.08
C ARG A 118 -49.72 -19.71 -4.32
N ASP A 119 -50.28 -18.66 -4.86
CA ASP A 119 -51.07 -18.67 -6.11
C ASP A 119 -50.19 -18.83 -7.37
N GLY A 120 -48.88 -18.89 -7.17
CA GLY A 120 -47.89 -19.00 -8.23
C GLY A 120 -47.59 -17.68 -8.96
N ALA A 121 -48.19 -16.56 -8.58
CA ALA A 121 -47.83 -15.27 -9.12
C ALA A 121 -46.41 -14.85 -8.67
N LEU A 122 -45.71 -14.13 -9.54
CA LEU A 122 -44.43 -13.53 -9.21
C LEU A 122 -44.69 -12.10 -8.70
N TYR A 123 -44.16 -11.81 -7.51
CA TYR A 123 -44.15 -10.46 -6.94
C TYR A 123 -42.76 -9.84 -7.11
N ALA A 124 -42.75 -8.57 -7.49
CA ALA A 124 -41.53 -7.80 -7.71
C ALA A 124 -41.55 -6.50 -6.87
N GLY A 125 -40.60 -6.35 -5.99
CA GLY A 125 -40.30 -5.13 -5.26
C GLY A 125 -39.43 -4.21 -6.10
N THR A 126 -39.67 -2.92 -6.02
CA THR A 126 -39.00 -1.94 -6.90
C THR A 126 -38.51 -0.70 -6.15
N LEU A 127 -37.65 0.05 -6.80
CA LEU A 127 -37.24 1.40 -6.44
C LEU A 127 -37.14 2.28 -7.70
N PRO A 128 -37.27 3.62 -7.61
CA PRO A 128 -37.25 4.44 -6.40
C PRO A 128 -38.65 4.73 -5.80
N ASN A 129 -39.75 4.19 -6.35
CA ASN A 129 -41.10 4.52 -5.95
C ASN A 129 -41.72 3.57 -4.92
N GLY A 130 -40.97 2.52 -4.50
CA GLY A 130 -41.40 1.57 -3.47
C GLY A 130 -42.64 0.78 -3.81
N HIS A 131 -42.92 0.58 -5.10
CA HIS A 131 -44.08 -0.20 -5.56
C HIS A 131 -43.78 -1.72 -5.53
N ILE A 132 -44.85 -2.49 -5.33
CA ILE A 132 -44.85 -3.94 -5.48
C ILE A 132 -45.76 -4.29 -6.66
N TYR A 133 -45.20 -5.02 -7.61
CA TYR A 133 -45.90 -5.50 -8.79
C TYR A 133 -46.25 -6.97 -8.65
N ARG A 134 -47.42 -7.37 -9.14
CA ARG A 134 -47.82 -8.77 -9.33
C ARG A 134 -47.78 -9.09 -10.81
N ILE A 135 -47.08 -10.15 -11.15
CA ILE A 135 -46.82 -10.60 -12.51
C ILE A 135 -47.43 -12.00 -12.68
N ASP A 136 -48.23 -12.16 -13.70
CA ASP A 136 -48.79 -13.43 -14.09
C ASP A 136 -47.65 -14.37 -14.61
N PRO A 137 -47.40 -15.53 -14.03
CA PRO A 137 -46.24 -16.37 -14.35
C PRO A 137 -46.31 -17.05 -15.73
N LYS A 138 -47.46 -17.03 -16.39
CA LYS A 138 -47.60 -17.60 -17.72
C LYS A 138 -47.47 -16.56 -18.82
N SER A 139 -48.14 -15.42 -18.67
CA SER A 139 -48.24 -14.36 -19.69
C SER A 139 -47.25 -13.20 -19.51
N GLY A 140 -46.66 -13.05 -18.32
CA GLY A 140 -45.82 -11.90 -17.97
C GLY A 140 -46.63 -10.60 -17.74
N LYS A 141 -48.00 -10.67 -17.79
CA LYS A 141 -48.85 -9.50 -17.56
C LYS A 141 -48.57 -8.92 -16.18
N THR A 142 -48.17 -7.66 -16.15
CA THR A 142 -47.76 -6.93 -14.95
C THR A 142 -48.84 -5.98 -14.48
N LYS A 143 -49.12 -5.97 -13.16
CA LYS A 143 -50.06 -5.03 -12.52
C LYS A 143 -49.37 -4.51 -11.23
N ARG A 144 -49.41 -3.18 -11.02
CA ARG A 144 -49.08 -2.62 -9.71
C ARG A 144 -50.07 -3.20 -8.69
N PHE A 145 -49.52 -3.87 -7.67
CA PHE A 145 -50.26 -4.64 -6.71
C PHE A 145 -50.43 -3.91 -5.38
N SER A 146 -49.32 -3.30 -4.90
CA SER A 146 -49.32 -2.56 -3.66
C SER A 146 -48.36 -1.37 -3.72
N SER A 147 -48.64 -0.37 -2.88
CA SER A 147 -47.79 0.81 -2.69
C SER A 147 -47.74 1.12 -1.20
N PRO A 148 -46.88 0.47 -0.41
CA PRO A 148 -46.77 0.67 1.01
C PRO A 148 -46.47 2.13 1.35
N LYS A 149 -47.22 2.69 2.31
CA LYS A 149 -47.15 4.14 2.65
C LYS A 149 -45.74 4.51 3.16
N GLY A 150 -45.16 5.56 2.55
CA GLY A 150 -43.85 6.08 2.92
C GLY A 150 -42.67 5.32 2.29
N ALA A 151 -42.89 4.14 1.69
CA ALA A 151 -41.84 3.38 1.04
C ALA A 151 -41.40 4.05 -0.27
N LYS A 152 -40.09 4.22 -0.44
CA LYS A 152 -39.44 4.55 -1.72
C LYS A 152 -38.66 3.39 -2.29
N HIS A 153 -38.21 2.51 -1.41
CA HIS A 153 -37.45 1.33 -1.77
C HIS A 153 -38.11 0.10 -1.15
N VAL A 154 -38.33 -0.93 -1.94
CA VAL A 154 -38.66 -2.29 -1.46
C VAL A 154 -37.39 -3.12 -1.60
N TRP A 155 -36.65 -3.31 -0.51
CA TRP A 155 -35.35 -4.01 -0.54
C TRP A 155 -35.50 -5.52 -0.59
N ALA A 156 -36.41 -6.07 0.21
CA ALA A 156 -36.65 -7.52 0.24
C ALA A 156 -38.14 -7.84 0.24
N LEU A 157 -38.51 -8.91 -0.45
CA LEU A 157 -39.81 -9.54 -0.42
C LEU A 157 -39.68 -10.97 0.11
N LEU A 158 -40.57 -11.35 1.04
CA LEU A 158 -40.65 -12.70 1.56
C LEU A 158 -42.12 -13.14 1.56
N TYR A 159 -42.46 -14.22 0.89
CA TYR A 159 -43.80 -14.77 0.93
C TYR A 159 -43.96 -15.75 2.08
N ASP A 160 -44.74 -15.40 3.08
CA ASP A 160 -45.14 -16.29 4.18
C ASP A 160 -46.21 -17.26 3.67
N LYS A 161 -45.76 -18.48 3.35
CA LYS A 161 -46.63 -19.53 2.81
C LYS A 161 -47.71 -19.99 3.79
N LYS A 162 -47.49 -19.88 5.09
CA LYS A 162 -48.40 -20.31 6.14
C LYS A 162 -49.56 -19.34 6.30
N ARG A 163 -49.25 -18.05 6.28
CA ARG A 163 -50.26 -16.98 6.44
C ARG A 163 -50.87 -16.49 5.11
N GLY A 164 -50.31 -16.90 3.98
CA GLY A 164 -50.72 -16.46 2.67
C GLY A 164 -50.49 -14.94 2.44
N LYS A 165 -49.50 -14.35 3.11
CA LYS A 165 -49.20 -12.92 3.03
C LYS A 165 -47.81 -12.68 2.49
N LEU A 166 -47.66 -11.57 1.78
CA LEU A 166 -46.36 -11.09 1.35
C LEU A 166 -45.81 -10.12 2.41
N LEU A 167 -44.55 -10.29 2.77
CA LEU A 167 -43.80 -9.38 3.65
C LEU A 167 -42.89 -8.53 2.77
N ALA A 168 -42.82 -7.21 3.06
CA ALA A 168 -42.01 -6.26 2.32
C ALA A 168 -41.15 -5.44 3.29
N ALA A 169 -39.81 -5.54 3.16
CA ALA A 169 -38.86 -4.69 3.85
C ALA A 169 -38.57 -3.44 3.03
N THR A 170 -38.63 -2.28 3.65
CA THR A 170 -38.66 -1.00 2.93
C THR A 170 -37.70 0.03 3.50
N GLY A 171 -37.50 1.12 2.73
CA GLY A 171 -36.81 2.34 3.11
C GLY A 171 -37.49 3.56 2.42
N PRO A 172 -37.22 4.79 2.85
CA PRO A 172 -36.21 5.22 3.85
C PRO A 172 -36.71 5.27 5.31
N GLU A 173 -37.89 4.78 5.63
CA GLU A 173 -38.46 4.84 6.99
C GLU A 173 -38.29 3.52 7.77
N GLY A 174 -37.45 2.58 7.29
CA GLY A 174 -37.10 1.34 7.98
C GLY A 174 -38.28 0.47 8.40
N LYS A 175 -39.30 0.33 7.54
CA LYS A 175 -40.55 -0.37 7.83
C LYS A 175 -40.65 -1.75 7.21
N ILE A 176 -41.38 -2.62 7.89
CA ILE A 176 -41.80 -3.91 7.33
C ILE A 176 -43.33 -3.89 7.24
N PHE A 177 -43.82 -4.24 6.08
CA PHE A 177 -45.28 -4.33 5.78
C PHE A 177 -45.68 -5.78 5.54
N THR A 178 -46.86 -6.14 5.99
CA THR A 178 -47.60 -7.30 5.47
C THR A 178 -48.54 -6.83 4.36
N VAL A 179 -48.55 -7.54 3.24
CA VAL A 179 -49.44 -7.26 2.09
C VAL A 179 -50.34 -8.46 1.90
N ASP A 180 -51.65 -8.23 1.92
CA ASP A 180 -52.66 -9.28 1.79
C ASP A 180 -52.92 -9.67 0.31
N SER A 181 -53.84 -10.62 0.09
CA SER A 181 -54.19 -11.14 -1.25
C SER A 181 -54.81 -10.14 -2.20
N ILE A 182 -55.30 -8.98 -1.72
CA ILE A 182 -55.88 -7.89 -2.53
C ILE A 182 -54.89 -6.72 -2.69
N GLY A 183 -53.69 -6.80 -2.10
CA GLY A 183 -52.66 -5.76 -2.23
C GLY A 183 -52.69 -4.71 -1.13
N GLN A 184 -53.50 -4.87 -0.10
CA GLN A 184 -53.55 -3.93 1.01
C GLN A 184 -52.31 -4.14 1.92
N ALA A 185 -51.51 -3.06 2.03
CA ALA A 185 -50.31 -3.07 2.89
C ALA A 185 -50.67 -2.59 4.32
N LYS A 186 -50.31 -3.37 5.31
CA LYS A 186 -50.38 -3.01 6.74
C LYS A 186 -49.04 -3.05 7.34
N GLU A 187 -48.63 -1.99 8.07
CA GLU A 187 -47.40 -1.94 8.82
C GLU A 187 -47.37 -3.04 9.87
N LEU A 188 -46.31 -3.83 9.88
CA LEU A 188 -46.02 -4.87 10.86
C LEU A 188 -45.03 -4.37 11.93
N TYR A 189 -43.99 -3.66 11.47
CA TYR A 189 -42.93 -3.18 12.33
C TYR A 189 -42.27 -1.92 11.75
N THR A 190 -41.82 -1.03 12.61
CA THR A 190 -41.00 0.15 12.26
C THR A 190 -39.71 0.11 13.07
N SER A 191 -38.58 0.12 12.38
CA SER A 191 -37.24 0.20 12.95
C SER A 191 -36.83 1.65 13.19
N ASN A 192 -35.85 1.88 14.06
CA ASN A 192 -35.15 3.17 14.14
C ASN A 192 -34.12 3.38 13.02
N ALA A 193 -33.83 2.35 12.22
CA ALA A 193 -32.95 2.44 11.08
C ALA A 193 -33.67 3.04 9.86
N SER A 194 -32.93 3.66 8.95
CA SER A 194 -33.51 4.21 7.71
C SER A 194 -34.04 3.12 6.77
N HIS A 195 -33.39 1.95 6.74
CA HIS A 195 -33.77 0.86 5.86
C HIS A 195 -33.79 -0.48 6.58
N VAL A 196 -34.75 -1.34 6.22
CA VAL A 196 -34.65 -2.78 6.44
C VAL A 196 -34.24 -3.39 5.11
N MET A 197 -33.04 -4.04 5.09
CA MET A 197 -32.39 -4.46 3.85
C MET A 197 -32.71 -5.90 3.45
N SER A 198 -32.87 -6.78 4.44
CA SER A 198 -33.05 -8.22 4.21
C SER A 198 -34.11 -8.82 5.10
N LEU A 199 -34.74 -9.92 4.63
CA LEU A 199 -35.73 -10.71 5.34
C LEU A 199 -35.46 -12.19 5.14
N ALA A 200 -35.62 -12.98 6.19
CA ALA A 200 -35.63 -14.44 6.14
C ALA A 200 -36.72 -15.04 7.05
N ALA A 201 -37.30 -16.16 6.66
CA ALA A 201 -38.21 -16.91 7.54
C ALA A 201 -37.42 -17.57 8.69
N TYR A 202 -37.96 -17.54 9.91
CA TYR A 202 -37.29 -18.11 11.08
C TYR A 202 -38.26 -18.85 11.98
N GLY A 203 -37.88 -20.04 12.35
CA GLY A 203 -38.69 -20.92 13.23
C GLY A 203 -40.08 -21.19 12.66
N LYS A 204 -41.10 -21.16 13.52
CA LYS A 204 -42.44 -21.51 13.12
C LYS A 204 -43.20 -20.34 12.46
N ASP A 205 -43.10 -19.17 13.06
CA ASP A 205 -43.96 -18.02 12.68
C ASP A 205 -43.24 -16.66 12.76
N ASP A 206 -41.94 -16.64 12.98
CA ASP A 206 -41.14 -15.40 13.07
C ASP A 206 -40.40 -15.16 11.77
N ILE A 207 -39.87 -13.96 11.64
CA ILE A 207 -38.95 -13.58 10.59
C ILE A 207 -37.70 -12.95 11.19
N LEU A 208 -36.60 -13.07 10.49
CA LEU A 208 -35.40 -12.28 10.70
C LEU A 208 -35.41 -11.08 9.74
N ALA A 209 -34.91 -9.96 10.23
CA ALA A 209 -34.75 -8.74 9.45
C ALA A 209 -33.38 -8.12 9.73
N GLY A 210 -32.72 -7.70 8.68
CA GLY A 210 -31.44 -6.98 8.72
C GLY A 210 -31.64 -5.49 8.46
N THR A 211 -31.00 -4.63 9.28
CA THR A 211 -31.15 -3.19 9.19
C THR A 211 -29.91 -2.51 8.61
N SER A 212 -30.12 -1.28 8.07
CA SER A 212 -29.03 -0.33 7.82
C SER A 212 -28.72 0.51 9.07
N ASP A 213 -27.73 1.40 8.93
CA ASP A 213 -27.26 2.38 9.91
C ASP A 213 -26.60 1.76 11.17
N SER A 214 -27.23 0.77 11.79
CA SER A 214 -26.75 0.11 13.02
C SER A 214 -26.55 -1.40 12.87
N SER A 215 -26.66 -1.98 11.67
CA SER A 215 -26.45 -3.40 11.36
C SER A 215 -27.07 -4.40 12.37
N LEU A 216 -28.30 -4.11 12.80
CA LEU A 216 -29.03 -5.02 13.72
C LEU A 216 -29.61 -6.22 12.97
N LEU A 217 -29.43 -7.39 13.53
CA LEU A 217 -30.20 -8.58 13.18
C LEU A 217 -31.37 -8.67 14.16
N LEU A 218 -32.57 -8.47 13.66
CA LEU A 218 -33.81 -8.49 14.43
C LEU A 218 -34.57 -9.78 14.19
N ARG A 219 -35.20 -10.31 15.25
CA ARG A 219 -36.26 -11.32 15.18
C ARG A 219 -37.58 -10.65 15.42
N ILE A 220 -38.52 -10.80 14.49
CA ILE A 220 -39.83 -10.16 14.53
C ILE A 220 -40.92 -11.22 14.56
N ALA A 221 -41.69 -11.20 15.61
CA ALA A 221 -42.82 -12.09 15.79
C ALA A 221 -44.01 -11.70 14.89
N SER A 222 -44.97 -12.60 14.78
CA SER A 222 -46.16 -12.41 13.96
C SER A 222 -47.06 -11.24 14.38
N ASN A 223 -46.99 -10.84 15.65
CA ASN A 223 -47.72 -9.68 16.20
C ASN A 223 -46.97 -8.35 16.04
N GLY A 224 -45.76 -8.38 15.44
CA GLY A 224 -44.94 -7.19 15.24
C GLY A 224 -43.96 -6.90 16.38
N SER A 225 -43.95 -7.69 17.48
CA SER A 225 -42.95 -7.50 18.51
C SER A 225 -41.56 -7.92 17.99
N ALA A 226 -40.55 -7.09 18.27
CA ALA A 226 -39.19 -7.31 17.82
C ALA A 226 -38.24 -7.52 18.98
N THR A 227 -37.26 -8.39 18.77
CA THR A 227 -36.10 -8.59 19.65
C THR A 227 -34.81 -8.53 18.84
N VAL A 228 -33.77 -7.94 19.41
CA VAL A 228 -32.44 -7.94 18.80
C VAL A 228 -31.83 -9.31 19.00
N VAL A 229 -31.55 -10.02 17.92
CA VAL A 229 -30.81 -11.29 17.94
C VAL A 229 -29.32 -10.96 18.14
N ARG A 230 -28.84 -9.97 17.36
CA ARG A 230 -27.44 -9.56 17.45
C ARG A 230 -27.27 -8.12 16.96
N ASP A 231 -26.40 -7.38 17.63
CA ASP A 231 -25.78 -6.14 17.17
C ASP A 231 -24.45 -6.54 16.52
N LEU A 232 -24.32 -6.33 15.21
CA LEU A 232 -23.19 -6.81 14.41
C LEU A 232 -22.26 -5.65 14.05
N PRO A 233 -20.94 -5.86 13.97
CA PRO A 233 -19.99 -4.79 13.67
C PRO A 233 -20.06 -4.40 12.19
N GLY A 234 -20.66 -3.24 11.91
CA GLY A 234 -20.88 -2.72 10.57
C GLY A 234 -21.92 -1.60 10.58
N ASN A 235 -22.46 -1.30 9.42
CA ASN A 235 -23.58 -0.37 9.30
C ASN A 235 -24.74 -0.91 8.44
N GLU A 236 -24.63 -2.14 7.93
CA GLU A 236 -25.70 -2.73 7.11
C GLU A 236 -25.69 -4.26 7.17
N VAL A 237 -26.81 -4.88 7.51
CA VAL A 237 -27.07 -6.32 7.33
C VAL A 237 -27.75 -6.50 5.99
N THR A 238 -26.96 -6.79 4.95
CA THR A 238 -27.41 -6.79 3.56
C THR A 238 -28.18 -8.06 3.21
N ALA A 239 -27.76 -9.21 3.71
CA ALA A 239 -28.37 -10.50 3.40
C ALA A 239 -28.41 -11.45 4.62
N ILE A 240 -29.43 -12.28 4.67
CA ILE A 240 -29.66 -13.27 5.69
C ILE A 240 -30.19 -14.54 5.00
N ASP A 241 -29.63 -15.68 5.36
CA ASP A 241 -30.17 -16.99 4.96
C ASP A 241 -30.25 -17.93 6.14
N VAL A 242 -31.26 -18.79 6.18
CA VAL A 242 -31.55 -19.66 7.32
C VAL A 242 -31.79 -21.09 6.85
N VAL A 243 -31.06 -22.04 7.46
CA VAL A 243 -31.24 -23.49 7.27
C VAL A 243 -31.18 -24.15 8.62
N ASP A 244 -32.20 -24.93 8.97
CA ASP A 244 -32.30 -25.70 10.21
C ASP A 244 -32.02 -24.85 11.48
N GLY A 245 -32.51 -23.61 11.48
CA GLY A 245 -32.30 -22.67 12.59
C GLY A 245 -30.92 -22.00 12.66
N ARG A 246 -29.96 -22.46 11.84
CA ARG A 246 -28.65 -21.81 11.66
C ARG A 246 -28.80 -20.63 10.72
N ILE A 247 -28.17 -19.53 11.06
CA ILE A 247 -28.29 -18.24 10.35
C ILE A 247 -26.93 -17.92 9.72
N ALA A 248 -26.90 -17.64 8.43
CA ALA A 248 -25.79 -17.00 7.75
C ALA A 248 -26.14 -15.52 7.51
N VAL A 249 -25.21 -14.62 7.82
CA VAL A 249 -25.44 -13.17 7.75
C VAL A 249 -24.28 -12.48 7.04
N ALA A 250 -24.61 -11.68 6.03
CA ALA A 250 -23.68 -10.75 5.40
C ALA A 250 -23.83 -9.37 6.07
N VAL A 251 -22.73 -8.90 6.67
CA VAL A 251 -22.64 -7.62 7.37
C VAL A 251 -21.61 -6.76 6.68
N ASN A 252 -21.98 -5.52 6.36
CA ASN A 252 -21.09 -4.62 5.64
C ASN A 252 -20.87 -3.31 6.40
N GLN A 253 -19.73 -2.69 6.12
CA GLN A 253 -19.42 -1.33 6.50
C GLN A 253 -19.29 -0.52 5.21
N PHE A 254 -20.35 0.20 4.84
CA PHE A 254 -20.37 1.02 3.63
C PHE A 254 -20.02 2.48 3.91
N GLN A 255 -19.52 3.14 2.86
CA GLN A 255 -19.47 4.60 2.77
C GLN A 255 -20.67 5.07 1.96
N GLY A 256 -21.51 5.94 2.54
CA GLY A 256 -22.72 6.47 1.93
C GLY A 256 -23.98 5.62 2.15
N ALA A 257 -25.14 6.22 1.86
CA ALA A 257 -26.46 5.63 2.10
C ALA A 257 -26.80 4.49 1.12
N PRO A 258 -27.64 3.53 1.54
CA PRO A 258 -28.20 2.51 0.64
C PRO A 258 -28.90 3.13 -0.58
N GLY A 259 -28.69 2.54 -1.76
CA GLY A 259 -29.30 3.00 -3.00
C GLY A 259 -28.61 4.18 -3.69
N ALA A 260 -27.61 4.81 -3.07
CA ALA A 260 -26.90 5.95 -3.66
C ALA A 260 -26.17 5.63 -4.99
N GLN A 261 -25.84 4.35 -5.22
CA GLN A 261 -25.23 3.86 -6.46
C GLN A 261 -26.21 3.76 -7.63
N PHE A 262 -27.52 3.74 -7.37
CA PHE A 262 -28.54 3.66 -8.42
C PHE A 262 -29.00 5.08 -8.80
N LYS A 263 -28.34 5.69 -9.75
CA LYS A 263 -28.76 6.98 -10.32
C LYS A 263 -29.50 6.75 -11.63
N PRO A 264 -30.52 7.56 -11.94
CA PRO A 264 -31.15 7.54 -13.25
C PRO A 264 -30.12 7.73 -14.36
N ALA A 265 -30.32 7.05 -15.50
CA ALA A 265 -29.46 7.27 -16.66
C ALA A 265 -29.51 8.74 -17.08
N PRO A 266 -28.40 9.38 -17.45
CA PRO A 266 -28.38 10.73 -17.95
C PRO A 266 -29.23 10.81 -19.24
N PRO A 267 -29.84 11.96 -19.53
CA PRO A 267 -30.60 12.14 -20.76
C PRO A 267 -29.80 11.78 -22.01
N ALA A 268 -30.46 11.24 -23.02
CA ALA A 268 -29.86 10.83 -24.28
C ALA A 268 -28.97 11.94 -24.88
N GLY A 269 -27.67 11.61 -25.11
CA GLY A 269 -26.68 12.54 -25.69
C GLY A 269 -25.43 12.79 -24.82
N ARG A 270 -25.42 12.41 -23.54
CA ARG A 270 -24.19 12.34 -22.76
C ARG A 270 -23.63 10.91 -22.77
N LYS A 271 -22.30 10.78 -23.04
CA LYS A 271 -21.61 9.50 -22.85
C LYS A 271 -21.96 8.96 -21.46
N PRO A 272 -22.28 7.66 -21.31
CA PRO A 272 -22.52 7.08 -19.99
C PRO A 272 -21.27 7.31 -19.14
N GLY A 273 -21.30 8.31 -18.28
CA GLY A 273 -20.34 8.44 -17.22
C GLY A 273 -20.52 7.24 -16.29
N ALA A 274 -19.46 6.63 -15.83
CA ALA A 274 -19.37 5.44 -14.98
C ALA A 274 -20.52 5.37 -13.94
N SER A 275 -21.64 4.75 -14.32
CA SER A 275 -22.92 4.86 -13.60
C SER A 275 -23.15 3.73 -12.60
N SER A 276 -22.24 2.80 -12.44
CA SER A 276 -22.41 1.68 -11.50
C SER A 276 -21.12 1.29 -10.81
N ARG A 277 -20.42 2.28 -10.24
CA ARG A 277 -19.32 1.89 -9.34
C ARG A 277 -19.90 1.23 -8.09
N PRO A 278 -19.37 0.07 -7.66
CA PRO A 278 -19.76 -0.53 -6.39
C PRO A 278 -19.64 0.50 -5.25
N ARG A 279 -20.51 0.44 -4.26
CA ARG A 279 -20.35 1.22 -3.05
C ARG A 279 -19.02 0.79 -2.40
N PRO A 280 -18.11 1.74 -2.09
CA PRO A 280 -16.92 1.37 -1.32
C PRO A 280 -17.34 0.82 0.05
N GLY A 281 -16.83 -0.33 0.41
CA GLY A 281 -17.18 -0.95 1.67
C GLY A 281 -16.34 -2.20 1.95
N SER A 282 -16.33 -2.58 3.21
CA SER A 282 -15.80 -3.86 3.70
C SER A 282 -16.93 -4.76 4.11
N GLY A 283 -16.69 -6.06 4.12
CA GLY A 283 -17.71 -7.06 4.44
C GLY A 283 -17.24 -8.07 5.48
N GLN A 284 -18.19 -8.58 6.23
CA GLN A 284 -18.02 -9.69 7.16
C GLN A 284 -19.11 -10.72 6.94
N LEU A 285 -18.74 -11.99 7.06
CA LEU A 285 -19.66 -13.12 7.02
C LEU A 285 -19.73 -13.76 8.40
N TRP A 286 -20.94 -13.90 8.92
CA TRP A 286 -21.21 -14.45 10.23
C TRP A 286 -22.09 -15.69 10.16
N ARG A 287 -21.84 -16.64 11.05
CA ARG A 287 -22.69 -17.79 11.34
C ARG A 287 -23.24 -17.67 12.74
N ILE A 288 -24.54 -17.87 12.91
CA ILE A 288 -25.19 -17.88 14.23
C ILE A 288 -25.90 -19.23 14.35
N GLU A 289 -25.54 -19.95 15.39
CA GLU A 289 -26.13 -21.27 15.72
C GLU A 289 -27.47 -21.12 16.43
N PRO A 290 -28.32 -22.16 16.47
CA PRO A 290 -29.62 -22.10 17.17
C PRO A 290 -29.53 -21.81 18.65
N ASP A 291 -28.41 -22.10 19.28
CA ASP A 291 -28.13 -21.79 20.70
C ASP A 291 -27.67 -20.32 20.92
N GLY A 292 -27.57 -19.52 19.88
CA GLY A 292 -27.19 -18.12 19.91
C GLY A 292 -25.67 -17.86 19.80
N ARG A 293 -24.84 -18.90 19.72
CA ARG A 293 -23.39 -18.71 19.45
C ARG A 293 -23.21 -18.09 18.08
N ALA A 294 -22.43 -17.00 18.03
CA ALA A 294 -22.12 -16.29 16.80
C ALA A 294 -20.62 -16.34 16.52
N GLU A 295 -20.28 -16.65 15.30
CA GLU A 295 -18.91 -16.78 14.81
C GLU A 295 -18.72 -15.96 13.54
N MET A 296 -17.67 -15.15 13.50
CA MET A 296 -17.25 -14.44 12.31
C MET A 296 -16.38 -15.42 11.48
N LEU A 297 -16.89 -15.82 10.33
CA LEU A 297 -16.22 -16.79 9.46
C LEU A 297 -15.19 -16.14 8.54
N MET A 298 -15.47 -14.92 8.10
CA MET A 298 -14.61 -14.20 7.15
C MET A 298 -14.79 -12.69 7.30
N ALA A 299 -13.69 -11.94 7.16
CA ALA A 299 -13.71 -10.48 7.05
C ALA A 299 -12.86 -10.02 5.85
N ARG A 300 -13.40 -9.11 5.03
CA ARG A 300 -12.74 -8.58 3.85
C ARG A 300 -12.75 -7.04 3.93
N LYS A 301 -11.58 -6.43 3.72
CA LYS A 301 -11.44 -4.96 3.66
C LYS A 301 -11.65 -4.39 2.25
N ASP A 302 -11.46 -5.22 1.26
CA ASP A 302 -11.43 -4.91 -0.17
C ASP A 302 -12.76 -5.19 -0.88
N THR A 303 -13.69 -5.90 -0.24
CA THR A 303 -15.01 -6.19 -0.79
C THR A 303 -16.09 -6.20 0.29
N HIS A 304 -17.32 -5.99 -0.11
CA HIS A 304 -18.52 -6.17 0.69
C HIS A 304 -19.31 -7.38 0.14
N PHE A 305 -20.27 -7.88 0.93
CA PHE A 305 -21.11 -9.01 0.51
C PHE A 305 -22.51 -8.53 0.17
N THR A 306 -22.99 -8.90 -1.02
CA THR A 306 -24.30 -8.50 -1.56
C THR A 306 -25.39 -9.51 -1.26
N ASP A 307 -25.02 -10.79 -1.18
CA ASP A 307 -25.93 -11.89 -0.88
C ASP A 307 -25.19 -13.01 -0.12
N VAL A 308 -25.93 -13.83 0.61
CA VAL A 308 -25.44 -15.02 1.32
C VAL A 308 -26.42 -16.14 1.23
N GLN A 309 -25.95 -17.37 1.00
CA GLN A 309 -26.81 -18.53 0.91
C GLN A 309 -26.10 -19.81 1.39
N TRP A 310 -26.79 -20.64 2.18
CA TRP A 310 -26.38 -22.01 2.44
C TRP A 310 -26.49 -22.87 1.17
N GLY A 311 -25.44 -23.59 0.86
CA GLY A 311 -25.46 -24.61 -0.19
C GLY A 311 -26.10 -25.94 0.25
N LEU A 312 -26.37 -26.81 -0.71
CA LEU A 312 -26.81 -28.21 -0.43
C LEU A 312 -25.71 -29.08 0.19
N ASP A 313 -24.45 -28.64 0.04
CA ASP A 313 -23.26 -29.28 0.62
C ASP A 313 -22.97 -28.82 2.07
N GLY A 314 -23.83 -28.00 2.64
CA GLY A 314 -23.68 -27.49 4.00
C GLY A 314 -22.66 -26.35 4.13
N ALA A 315 -22.06 -25.91 3.04
CA ALA A 315 -21.21 -24.70 3.01
C ALA A 315 -22.05 -23.43 2.92
N ILE A 316 -21.46 -22.29 3.30
CA ILE A 316 -22.05 -20.97 3.11
C ILE A 316 -21.36 -20.30 1.91
N TYR A 317 -22.18 -19.79 1.00
CA TYR A 317 -21.72 -19.04 -0.15
C TYR A 317 -22.04 -17.56 0.03
N ALA A 318 -21.11 -16.69 -0.31
CA ALA A 318 -21.29 -15.24 -0.23
C ALA A 318 -20.92 -14.59 -1.56
N ALA A 319 -21.82 -13.75 -2.06
CA ALA A 319 -21.62 -12.98 -3.28
C ALA A 319 -20.80 -11.72 -2.98
N GLY A 320 -19.68 -11.50 -3.69
CA GLY A 320 -18.83 -10.33 -3.54
C GLY A 320 -19.30 -9.15 -4.38
N GLY A 321 -19.39 -7.99 -3.78
CA GLY A 321 -19.76 -6.72 -4.45
C GLY A 321 -18.60 -6.05 -5.18
N HIS A 322 -17.45 -6.68 -5.24
CA HIS A 322 -16.26 -6.22 -5.94
C HIS A 322 -15.46 -7.41 -6.48
N GLU A 323 -14.81 -7.26 -7.64
CA GLU A 323 -13.99 -8.28 -8.30
C GLU A 323 -14.72 -9.53 -8.80
N GLY A 324 -16.07 -9.53 -8.88
CA GLY A 324 -16.82 -10.65 -9.51
C GLY A 324 -16.74 -12.00 -8.80
N ARG A 325 -16.47 -12.01 -7.49
CA ARG A 325 -16.15 -13.23 -6.76
C ARG A 325 -17.32 -13.80 -5.97
N VAL A 326 -17.40 -15.13 -5.96
CA VAL A 326 -18.23 -15.87 -5.02
C VAL A 326 -17.30 -16.60 -4.05
N PHE A 327 -17.49 -16.35 -2.78
CA PHE A 327 -16.76 -17.01 -1.70
C PHE A 327 -17.54 -18.22 -1.21
N LYS A 328 -16.84 -19.27 -0.86
CA LYS A 328 -17.38 -20.45 -0.21
C LYS A 328 -16.71 -20.62 1.14
N VAL A 329 -17.48 -20.81 2.19
CA VAL A 329 -17.00 -21.15 3.52
C VAL A 329 -17.49 -22.54 3.87
N ASP A 330 -16.57 -23.44 4.07
CA ASP A 330 -16.85 -24.82 4.42
C ASP A 330 -17.28 -24.97 5.90
N PRO A 331 -17.88 -26.10 6.31
CA PRO A 331 -18.36 -26.28 7.70
C PRO A 331 -17.28 -26.12 8.78
N ASP A 332 -16.01 -26.36 8.45
CA ASP A 332 -14.85 -26.21 9.33
C ASP A 332 -14.32 -24.77 9.40
N ALA A 333 -15.03 -23.81 8.80
CA ALA A 333 -14.69 -22.39 8.67
C ALA A 333 -13.50 -22.08 7.75
N SER A 334 -12.90 -23.05 7.06
CA SER A 334 -12.02 -22.77 5.94
C SER A 334 -12.80 -22.12 4.81
N TYR A 335 -12.18 -21.21 4.05
CA TYR A 335 -12.87 -20.53 2.97
C TYR A 335 -12.05 -20.50 1.68
N SER A 336 -12.75 -20.27 0.57
CA SER A 336 -12.14 -20.15 -0.74
C SER A 336 -12.83 -19.08 -1.59
N ILE A 337 -12.12 -18.52 -2.55
CA ILE A 337 -12.74 -17.90 -3.72
C ILE A 337 -13.15 -19.04 -4.62
N TRP A 338 -14.45 -19.36 -4.62
CA TRP A 338 -15.01 -20.53 -5.30
C TRP A 338 -15.25 -20.29 -6.80
N ALA A 339 -15.66 -19.05 -7.15
CA ALA A 339 -15.82 -18.61 -8.52
C ALA A 339 -15.36 -17.15 -8.67
N ASP A 340 -14.82 -16.83 -9.84
CA ASP A 340 -14.37 -15.52 -10.24
C ASP A 340 -14.87 -15.28 -11.68
N VAL A 341 -15.55 -14.18 -11.92
CA VAL A 341 -16.18 -13.86 -13.21
C VAL A 341 -15.76 -12.48 -13.70
N GLU A 342 -15.94 -12.23 -14.99
CA GLU A 342 -15.49 -10.99 -15.64
C GLU A 342 -16.18 -9.71 -15.12
N GLU A 343 -17.47 -9.83 -14.73
CA GLU A 343 -18.24 -8.73 -14.17
C GLU A 343 -17.76 -8.42 -12.74
N ARG A 344 -17.66 -7.15 -12.37
CA ARG A 344 -17.12 -6.74 -11.07
C ARG A 344 -17.98 -7.06 -9.87
N GLN A 345 -19.27 -7.40 -10.04
CA GLN A 345 -20.19 -7.65 -8.93
C GLN A 345 -20.95 -8.93 -9.14
N VAL A 346 -21.02 -9.76 -8.13
CA VAL A 346 -22.05 -10.79 -8.00
C VAL A 346 -23.11 -10.25 -7.07
N LEU A 347 -24.39 -10.26 -7.46
CA LEU A 347 -25.46 -9.52 -6.75
C LEU A 347 -26.49 -10.41 -6.08
N ALA A 348 -26.80 -11.58 -6.65
CA ALA A 348 -27.71 -12.53 -6.02
C ALA A 348 -27.35 -13.99 -6.38
N LEU A 349 -27.61 -14.87 -5.45
CA LEU A 349 -27.32 -16.32 -5.52
C LEU A 349 -28.62 -17.12 -5.65
N ASP A 350 -28.59 -18.25 -6.37
CA ASP A 350 -29.61 -19.29 -6.43
C ASP A 350 -28.94 -20.65 -6.48
N LEU A 351 -28.35 -21.11 -5.37
CA LEU A 351 -27.46 -22.26 -5.30
C LEU A 351 -28.17 -23.52 -4.75
N ARG A 352 -29.38 -23.40 -4.17
CA ARG A 352 -30.14 -24.53 -3.62
C ARG A 352 -31.09 -25.18 -4.61
N SER A 353 -31.00 -24.87 -5.85
CA SER A 353 -31.82 -25.47 -6.90
C SER A 353 -31.07 -26.62 -7.58
N ASN A 354 -31.79 -27.42 -8.33
CA ASN A 354 -31.19 -28.45 -9.21
C ASN A 354 -30.40 -27.84 -10.40
N ARG A 355 -30.47 -26.55 -10.57
CA ARG A 355 -29.74 -25.75 -11.59
C ARG A 355 -29.16 -24.51 -10.95
N PRO A 356 -28.13 -24.72 -10.09
CA PRO A 356 -27.56 -23.57 -9.36
C PRO A 356 -27.02 -22.50 -10.30
N ALA A 357 -27.20 -21.24 -9.90
CA ALA A 357 -26.78 -20.09 -10.68
C ALA A 357 -26.58 -18.87 -9.79
N PHE A 358 -25.96 -17.84 -10.33
CA PHE A 358 -25.84 -16.51 -9.72
C PHE A 358 -25.94 -15.44 -10.79
N VAL A 359 -26.20 -14.20 -10.37
CA VAL A 359 -26.37 -13.07 -11.29
C VAL A 359 -25.42 -11.92 -10.96
N THR A 360 -25.09 -11.14 -11.98
CA THR A 360 -24.02 -10.13 -11.90
C THR A 360 -24.50 -8.72 -12.18
N GLY A 361 -23.76 -7.75 -11.65
CA GLY A 361 -23.86 -6.34 -11.97
C GLY A 361 -22.61 -5.85 -12.67
N ASP A 362 -22.72 -4.66 -13.30
CA ASP A 362 -21.67 -4.05 -14.11
C ASP A 362 -21.37 -4.86 -15.40
N GLY A 363 -22.45 -5.19 -16.11
CA GLY A 363 -22.54 -6.14 -17.20
C GLY A 363 -23.43 -7.29 -16.77
N GLY A 364 -24.77 -7.05 -16.65
CA GLY A 364 -25.71 -8.06 -16.11
C GLY A 364 -25.73 -9.36 -16.90
N ALA A 365 -25.37 -10.45 -16.25
CA ALA A 365 -25.37 -11.80 -16.79
C ALA A 365 -25.92 -12.79 -15.77
N VAL A 366 -26.22 -14.00 -16.24
CA VAL A 366 -26.51 -15.15 -15.40
C VAL A 366 -25.39 -16.16 -15.57
N TYR A 367 -24.81 -16.61 -14.48
CA TYR A 367 -23.83 -17.69 -14.46
C TYR A 367 -24.48 -18.95 -13.92
N ARG A 368 -24.60 -19.96 -14.77
CA ARG A 368 -25.02 -21.29 -14.36
C ARG A 368 -23.81 -22.03 -13.81
N VAL A 369 -23.99 -22.71 -12.70
CA VAL A 369 -23.00 -23.63 -12.17
C VAL A 369 -23.29 -25.00 -12.75
N LEU A 370 -22.26 -25.59 -13.35
CA LEU A 370 -22.37 -26.91 -14.01
C LEU A 370 -21.64 -27.95 -13.16
N GLU A 371 -22.11 -29.21 -13.28
CA GLU A 371 -21.40 -30.36 -12.73
C GLU A 371 -20.13 -30.65 -13.52
N GLY A 372 -19.13 -31.23 -12.85
CA GLY A 372 -17.87 -31.65 -13.44
C GLY A 372 -16.76 -30.60 -13.40
N THR A 373 -15.61 -30.94 -13.95
CA THR A 373 -14.41 -30.07 -13.95
C THR A 373 -14.36 -29.17 -15.16
N PRO A 374 -13.91 -27.90 -15.00
CA PRO A 374 -13.71 -26.99 -16.12
C PRO A 374 -12.74 -27.57 -17.16
N LYS A 375 -13.00 -27.28 -18.43
CA LYS A 375 -12.14 -27.79 -19.52
C LYS A 375 -10.76 -27.12 -19.52
N ASP A 376 -10.69 -25.85 -19.13
CA ASP A 376 -9.52 -24.98 -19.20
C ASP A 376 -9.33 -24.22 -17.89
N ALA A 377 -9.18 -25.00 -16.79
CA ALA A 377 -8.94 -24.39 -15.48
C ALA A 377 -7.57 -23.71 -15.43
N MET A 378 -7.55 -22.45 -15.02
CA MET A 378 -6.34 -21.61 -15.06
C MET A 378 -6.35 -20.60 -13.92
N TRP A 379 -5.19 -20.40 -13.32
CA TRP A 379 -4.90 -19.31 -12.41
C TRP A 379 -3.85 -18.41 -13.06
N THR A 380 -4.05 -17.08 -12.98
CA THR A 380 -3.11 -16.09 -13.54
C THR A 380 -2.74 -15.10 -12.44
N SER A 381 -1.44 -14.92 -12.19
CA SER A 381 -0.98 -13.96 -11.18
C SER A 381 -1.33 -12.51 -11.56
N SER A 382 -1.40 -11.61 -10.58
CA SER A 382 -1.22 -10.20 -10.85
C SER A 382 0.14 -9.94 -11.52
N ALA A 383 0.34 -8.76 -12.11
CA ALA A 383 1.64 -8.34 -12.61
C ALA A 383 2.62 -8.20 -11.44
N LEU A 384 3.68 -9.01 -11.44
CA LEU A 384 4.74 -8.99 -10.43
C LEU A 384 5.77 -7.92 -10.83
N ASP A 385 6.04 -6.95 -9.96
CA ASP A 385 6.90 -5.79 -10.22
C ASP A 385 8.32 -6.03 -9.69
N ALA A 386 9.28 -6.14 -10.58
CA ALA A 386 10.70 -6.23 -10.25
C ALA A 386 11.36 -4.85 -10.04
N VAL A 387 10.59 -3.76 -10.02
CA VAL A 387 11.02 -2.37 -9.90
C VAL A 387 11.83 -1.87 -11.09
N PHE A 388 12.78 -2.67 -11.56
CA PHE A 388 13.63 -2.38 -12.72
C PHE A 388 13.49 -3.44 -13.80
N PRO A 389 13.83 -3.14 -15.06
CA PRO A 389 13.90 -4.14 -16.10
C PRO A 389 14.80 -5.31 -15.69
N SER A 390 14.26 -6.52 -15.64
CA SER A 390 14.90 -7.69 -15.06
C SER A 390 15.02 -8.83 -16.05
N SER A 391 16.06 -9.61 -15.90
CA SER A 391 16.22 -10.90 -16.59
C SER A 391 15.60 -12.00 -15.72
N TRP A 392 14.78 -12.85 -16.34
CA TRP A 392 14.07 -13.91 -15.65
C TRP A 392 14.92 -15.18 -15.54
N GLY A 393 14.94 -15.74 -14.37
CA GLY A 393 15.71 -16.92 -14.03
C GLY A 393 14.90 -18.20 -14.10
N ARG A 394 15.15 -19.09 -13.15
CA ARG A 394 14.43 -20.34 -12.97
C ARG A 394 13.10 -20.09 -12.25
N MET A 395 12.06 -20.80 -12.66
CA MET A 395 10.81 -20.90 -11.93
C MET A 395 10.66 -22.31 -11.38
N THR A 396 10.25 -22.41 -10.14
CA THR A 396 9.92 -23.66 -9.42
C THR A 396 8.53 -23.55 -8.83
N TRP A 397 7.94 -24.69 -8.47
CA TRP A 397 6.64 -24.74 -7.81
C TRP A 397 6.53 -25.96 -6.92
N ARG A 398 5.62 -25.91 -5.96
CA ARG A 398 5.26 -27.01 -5.07
C ARG A 398 3.76 -27.25 -5.15
N GLY A 399 3.36 -28.50 -5.11
CA GLY A 399 1.96 -28.90 -5.18
C GLY A 399 1.81 -30.37 -5.57
N GLU A 400 0.58 -30.83 -5.59
CA GLU A 400 0.21 -32.18 -6.01
C GLU A 400 -0.48 -32.16 -7.37
N GLY A 401 -0.19 -33.14 -8.21
CA GLY A 401 -0.75 -33.25 -9.56
C GLY A 401 0.17 -32.65 -10.64
N ARG A 402 -0.43 -32.37 -11.79
CA ARG A 402 0.28 -31.88 -12.98
C ARG A 402 -0.09 -30.44 -13.26
N PHE A 403 0.92 -29.62 -13.55
CA PHE A 403 0.72 -28.22 -13.93
C PHE A 403 1.46 -27.90 -15.21
N VAL A 404 0.91 -26.94 -15.94
CA VAL A 404 1.59 -26.36 -17.09
C VAL A 404 1.63 -24.85 -16.89
N PHE A 405 2.83 -24.31 -16.81
CA PHE A 405 3.03 -22.89 -16.60
C PHE A 405 3.37 -22.15 -17.90
N GLN A 406 2.97 -20.92 -17.95
CA GLN A 406 3.40 -19.95 -18.96
C GLN A 406 3.66 -18.60 -18.28
N THR A 407 4.53 -17.82 -18.90
CA THR A 407 4.84 -16.47 -18.43
C THR A 407 4.75 -15.48 -19.57
N ARG A 408 4.49 -14.22 -19.24
CA ARG A 408 4.62 -13.07 -20.14
C ARG A 408 5.17 -11.87 -19.38
N SER A 409 5.82 -10.95 -20.07
CA SER A 409 6.47 -9.81 -19.44
C SER A 409 6.19 -8.50 -20.19
N GLY A 410 6.30 -7.38 -19.47
CA GLY A 410 6.06 -6.05 -20.02
C GLY A 410 6.63 -4.94 -19.14
N ASN A 411 6.52 -3.70 -19.61
CA ASN A 411 7.03 -2.52 -18.91
C ASN A 411 5.93 -1.59 -18.39
N THR A 412 4.66 -2.03 -18.41
CA THR A 412 3.50 -1.34 -17.88
C THR A 412 2.88 -2.17 -16.76
N LYS A 413 2.32 -1.54 -15.74
CA LYS A 413 1.67 -2.23 -14.61
C LYS A 413 0.48 -3.07 -15.08
N GLU A 414 -0.32 -2.52 -15.99
CA GLU A 414 -1.48 -3.21 -16.55
C GLU A 414 -1.05 -3.99 -17.79
N PRO A 415 -1.26 -5.32 -17.82
CA PRO A 415 -0.99 -6.14 -19.00
C PRO A 415 -1.86 -5.70 -20.18
N GLY A 416 -1.22 -5.47 -21.33
CA GLY A 416 -1.90 -5.01 -22.55
C GLY A 416 -1.15 -5.43 -23.81
N GLU A 417 -1.46 -4.78 -24.91
CA GLU A 417 -0.91 -5.08 -26.25
C GLU A 417 0.62 -4.93 -26.33
N THR A 418 1.21 -4.12 -25.43
CA THR A 418 2.67 -3.89 -25.37
C THR A 418 3.43 -4.97 -24.61
N TRP A 419 2.72 -5.90 -23.97
CA TRP A 419 3.32 -7.04 -23.30
C TRP A 419 3.70 -8.13 -24.30
N SER A 420 4.69 -8.96 -23.93
CA SER A 420 5.03 -10.12 -24.74
C SER A 420 3.86 -11.10 -24.82
N GLN A 421 3.85 -11.91 -25.86
CA GLN A 421 2.96 -13.08 -25.91
C GLN A 421 3.30 -14.04 -24.76
N TRP A 422 2.35 -14.89 -24.39
CA TRP A 422 2.59 -15.96 -23.45
C TRP A 422 3.70 -16.90 -23.97
N SER A 423 4.61 -17.27 -23.08
CA SER A 423 5.70 -18.20 -23.39
C SER A 423 5.20 -19.58 -23.83
N LYS A 424 6.11 -20.40 -24.36
CA LYS A 424 5.86 -21.83 -24.49
C LYS A 424 5.59 -22.45 -23.13
N ASP A 425 4.91 -23.58 -23.14
CA ASP A 425 4.55 -24.38 -21.97
C ASP A 425 5.78 -24.84 -21.18
N LEU A 426 5.80 -24.57 -19.90
CA LEU A 426 6.78 -25.06 -18.94
C LEU A 426 6.12 -26.16 -18.09
N LYS A 427 6.50 -27.42 -18.33
CA LYS A 427 5.92 -28.61 -17.68
C LYS A 427 6.74 -29.13 -16.51
N GLN A 428 7.95 -28.62 -16.34
CA GLN A 428 8.89 -28.94 -15.28
C GLN A 428 9.61 -27.67 -14.81
N PRO A 429 10.06 -27.60 -13.55
CA PRO A 429 10.86 -26.48 -13.08
C PRO A 429 12.03 -26.15 -14.00
N GLY A 430 12.12 -24.91 -14.48
CA GLY A 430 13.09 -24.53 -15.49
C GLY A 430 13.18 -23.02 -15.70
N ARG A 431 14.04 -22.64 -16.65
CA ARG A 431 14.27 -21.24 -16.99
C ARG A 431 13.07 -20.63 -17.71
N VAL A 432 12.68 -19.44 -17.29
CA VAL A 432 11.62 -18.65 -17.92
C VAL A 432 12.12 -18.02 -19.21
N ALA A 433 11.32 -18.12 -20.28
CA ALA A 433 11.67 -17.66 -21.62
C ALA A 433 11.08 -16.26 -21.96
N SER A 434 10.38 -15.61 -21.06
CA SER A 434 9.84 -14.26 -21.28
C SER A 434 10.96 -13.24 -21.50
N PRO A 435 10.77 -12.23 -22.37
CA PRO A 435 11.75 -11.16 -22.58
C PRO A 435 12.05 -10.37 -21.32
N ARG A 436 13.22 -9.74 -21.28
CA ARG A 436 13.59 -8.82 -20.20
C ARG A 436 12.60 -7.66 -20.11
N ALA A 437 12.06 -7.42 -18.91
CA ALA A 437 11.11 -6.34 -18.65
C ALA A 437 11.02 -6.05 -17.13
N ARG A 438 10.32 -4.99 -16.73
CA ARG A 438 10.07 -4.65 -15.33
C ARG A 438 9.03 -5.57 -14.68
N PHE A 439 7.97 -5.92 -15.40
CA PHE A 439 6.88 -6.73 -14.88
C PHE A 439 6.85 -8.10 -15.52
N ILE A 440 6.42 -9.10 -14.77
CA ILE A 440 6.14 -10.44 -15.25
C ILE A 440 4.82 -10.94 -14.72
N GLN A 441 4.13 -11.74 -15.50
CA GLN A 441 2.91 -12.44 -15.12
C GLN A 441 3.08 -13.93 -15.35
N VAL A 442 2.61 -14.71 -14.40
CA VAL A 442 2.65 -16.18 -14.42
C VAL A 442 1.23 -16.70 -14.52
N ARG A 443 0.99 -17.69 -15.36
CA ARG A 443 -0.24 -18.46 -15.32
C ARG A 443 0.03 -19.94 -15.18
N ALA A 444 -0.78 -20.58 -14.33
CA ALA A 444 -0.80 -22.02 -14.12
C ALA A 444 -2.07 -22.60 -14.75
N LYS A 445 -1.91 -23.54 -15.66
CA LYS A 445 -2.99 -24.33 -16.26
C LYS A 445 -3.11 -25.65 -15.50
N PHE A 446 -4.33 -25.97 -15.13
CA PHE A 446 -4.67 -27.20 -14.41
C PHE A 446 -5.21 -28.23 -15.41
N PRO A 447 -4.74 -29.47 -15.35
CA PRO A 447 -5.33 -30.53 -16.16
C PRO A 447 -6.73 -30.87 -15.65
N LYS A 448 -7.48 -31.60 -16.44
CA LYS A 448 -8.85 -32.02 -16.09
C LYS A 448 -8.97 -32.92 -14.86
N ASP A 449 -7.85 -33.32 -14.30
CA ASP A 449 -7.81 -34.19 -13.11
C ASP A 449 -8.12 -33.38 -11.85
N ALA A 450 -9.18 -33.75 -11.14
CA ALA A 450 -9.69 -33.02 -9.98
C ALA A 450 -8.75 -32.94 -8.76
N ALA A 451 -7.65 -33.68 -8.77
CA ALA A 451 -6.75 -33.81 -7.62
C ALA A 451 -5.56 -32.83 -7.64
N SER A 452 -5.47 -31.95 -8.62
CA SER A 452 -4.32 -31.00 -8.70
C SER A 452 -4.46 -29.86 -7.71
N GLU A 453 -3.44 -29.67 -6.88
CA GLU A 453 -3.34 -28.62 -5.86
C GLU A 453 -1.99 -27.93 -5.94
N LEU A 454 -1.98 -26.63 -6.29
CA LEU A 454 -0.79 -25.79 -6.36
C LEU A 454 -0.65 -25.02 -5.04
N ARG A 455 0.52 -25.14 -4.38
CA ARG A 455 0.78 -24.53 -3.06
C ARG A 455 1.82 -23.43 -3.06
N ALA A 456 2.75 -23.44 -4.02
CA ALA A 456 3.74 -22.38 -4.12
C ALA A 456 4.28 -22.26 -5.54
N ILE A 457 4.65 -21.04 -5.91
CA ILE A 457 5.44 -20.71 -7.10
C ILE A 457 6.58 -19.81 -6.65
N GLU A 458 7.79 -20.13 -7.06
CA GLU A 458 8.98 -19.30 -6.85
C GLU A 458 9.61 -18.97 -8.20
N LEU A 459 9.79 -17.69 -8.46
CA LEU A 459 10.38 -17.19 -9.72
C LEU A 459 11.57 -16.29 -9.40
N TYR A 460 12.76 -16.75 -9.77
CA TYR A 460 14.01 -16.00 -9.62
C TYR A 460 14.17 -14.96 -10.72
N TYR A 461 14.74 -13.81 -10.38
CA TYR A 461 15.06 -12.77 -11.35
C TYR A 461 16.30 -11.97 -10.94
N LEU A 462 16.93 -11.37 -11.94
CA LEU A 462 18.05 -10.46 -11.77
C LEU A 462 17.65 -9.09 -12.31
N ALA A 463 17.50 -8.12 -11.41
CA ALA A 463 17.23 -6.74 -11.78
C ALA A 463 18.43 -6.13 -12.52
N GLN A 464 18.17 -5.17 -13.39
CA GLN A 464 19.21 -4.39 -14.04
C GLN A 464 19.91 -3.53 -13.02
N ASN A 465 21.24 -3.65 -12.92
CA ASN A 465 22.07 -2.77 -12.12
C ASN A 465 21.81 -1.30 -12.47
N GLN A 466 21.63 -0.45 -11.46
CA GLN A 466 21.39 0.98 -11.60
C GLN A 466 22.61 1.75 -11.08
N ARG A 467 23.05 2.73 -11.85
CA ARG A 467 24.17 3.59 -11.44
C ARG A 467 23.76 4.46 -10.26
N ALA A 468 24.47 4.33 -9.15
CA ALA A 468 24.39 5.31 -8.07
C ALA A 468 24.86 6.68 -8.56
N ARG A 469 24.25 7.76 -8.09
CA ARG A 469 24.57 9.13 -8.44
C ARG A 469 25.11 9.87 -7.20
N VAL A 470 26.39 10.23 -7.24
CA VAL A 470 27.00 11.13 -6.24
C VAL A 470 26.71 12.58 -6.59
N TYR A 471 26.37 13.39 -5.60
CA TYR A 471 26.16 14.84 -5.76
C TYR A 471 26.35 15.57 -4.44
N GLY A 472 26.42 16.93 -4.49
CA GLY A 472 26.51 17.76 -3.31
C GLY A 472 27.76 17.44 -2.46
N VAL A 473 28.91 17.29 -3.11
CA VAL A 473 30.19 17.09 -2.41
C VAL A 473 30.59 18.39 -1.75
N GLU A 474 30.70 18.39 -0.45
CA GLU A 474 31.12 19.52 0.37
C GLU A 474 32.39 19.15 1.13
N ALA A 475 33.39 20.02 1.07
CA ALA A 475 34.60 19.91 1.86
C ALA A 475 34.74 21.17 2.73
N ALA A 476 34.68 20.99 4.04
CA ALA A 476 34.73 22.12 4.96
C ALA A 476 35.45 21.76 6.26
N ARG A 477 36.13 22.73 6.85
CA ARG A 477 36.65 22.55 8.20
C ARG A 477 35.46 22.38 9.17
N PRO A 478 35.57 21.47 10.17
CA PRO A 478 34.55 21.35 11.20
C PRO A 478 34.35 22.70 11.89
N PRO A 479 33.09 23.14 12.12
CA PRO A 479 32.85 24.39 12.81
C PRO A 479 33.46 24.32 14.21
N LEU A 480 34.26 25.33 14.55
CA LEU A 480 34.83 25.46 15.90
C LEU A 480 33.67 25.51 16.89
N LYS A 481 33.46 24.42 17.66
CA LYS A 481 32.48 24.40 18.74
C LYS A 481 32.90 25.46 19.76
N ARG A 482 32.21 26.57 19.78
CA ARG A 482 32.38 27.63 20.78
C ARG A 482 31.91 27.08 22.12
N ASN A 483 32.84 26.52 22.87
CA ASN A 483 32.54 26.09 24.22
C ASN A 483 32.53 27.35 25.08
N GLU A 484 31.38 27.89 25.44
CA GLU A 484 31.19 29.12 26.24
C GLU A 484 31.92 29.09 27.60
N LYS A 485 32.34 27.92 28.05
CA LYS A 485 33.10 27.71 29.29
C LYS A 485 34.62 27.81 29.13
N LEU A 486 35.14 27.77 27.91
CA LEU A 486 36.57 27.88 27.64
C LEU A 486 36.93 29.34 27.27
N ARG A 487 37.74 29.97 28.09
CA ARG A 487 38.26 31.34 27.83
C ARG A 487 39.23 31.41 26.63
N ARG A 488 39.57 30.28 26.02
CA ARG A 488 40.46 30.22 24.84
C ARG A 488 39.73 29.51 23.71
N PRO A 489 39.82 30.02 22.47
CA PRO A 489 39.35 29.28 21.30
C PRO A 489 40.11 27.93 21.23
N PRO A 490 39.44 26.84 20.75
CA PRO A 490 40.14 25.58 20.49
C PRO A 490 41.26 25.83 19.45
N PRO A 491 42.34 25.03 19.50
CA PRO A 491 43.40 25.13 18.48
C PRO A 491 42.79 24.87 17.08
N PRO A 492 43.37 25.46 16.04
CA PRO A 492 42.95 25.16 14.66
C PRO A 492 43.14 23.70 14.38
N THR A 493 42.29 23.13 13.55
CA THR A 493 42.36 21.71 13.14
C THR A 493 42.82 21.63 11.69
N THR A 494 43.68 20.68 11.38
CA THR A 494 44.07 20.33 10.02
C THR A 494 43.00 19.46 9.31
N LEU A 495 42.01 18.98 10.06
CA LEU A 495 40.95 18.12 9.52
C LEU A 495 39.95 18.92 8.69
N VAL A 496 39.65 18.41 7.51
CA VAL A 496 38.58 18.85 6.61
C VAL A 496 37.55 17.73 6.52
N ASN A 497 36.32 18.00 6.89
CA ASN A 497 35.22 17.06 6.70
C ASN A 497 34.77 17.09 5.25
N VAL A 498 34.82 15.95 4.59
CA VAL A 498 34.27 15.73 3.26
C VAL A 498 32.94 15.00 3.40
N THR A 499 31.86 15.60 2.97
CA THR A 499 30.51 15.01 2.98
C THR A 499 29.94 15.03 1.57
N TRP A 500 29.05 14.10 1.29
CA TRP A 500 28.36 14.04 -0.01
C TRP A 500 26.98 13.40 0.14
N LYS A 501 26.18 13.54 -0.91
CA LYS A 501 24.89 12.91 -1.04
C LYS A 501 24.95 11.85 -2.15
N VAL A 502 24.17 10.79 -1.98
CA VAL A 502 24.08 9.73 -2.98
C VAL A 502 22.63 9.34 -3.20
N GLU A 503 22.25 9.20 -4.46
CA GLU A 503 21.01 8.57 -4.90
C GLU A 503 21.38 7.19 -5.42
N ASN A 504 20.90 6.14 -4.74
CA ASN A 504 21.19 4.74 -5.03
C ASN A 504 19.88 3.98 -5.26
N PRO A 505 19.39 3.89 -6.50
CA PRO A 505 18.04 3.41 -6.80
C PRO A 505 17.82 1.93 -6.46
N ASP A 506 18.80 1.08 -6.69
CA ASP A 506 18.74 -0.37 -6.45
C ASP A 506 19.25 -0.77 -5.05
N ARG A 507 19.77 0.22 -4.28
CA ARG A 507 20.26 0.05 -2.91
C ARG A 507 21.41 -0.94 -2.76
N ASP A 508 22.18 -1.11 -3.81
CA ASP A 508 23.39 -1.92 -3.75
C ASP A 508 24.40 -1.34 -2.73
N PRO A 509 25.20 -2.16 -2.05
CA PRO A 509 26.32 -1.68 -1.27
C PRO A 509 27.26 -0.83 -2.11
N LEU A 510 27.65 0.33 -1.60
CA LEU A 510 28.55 1.25 -2.29
C LEU A 510 29.87 1.38 -1.56
N ARG A 511 30.94 1.41 -2.34
CA ARG A 511 32.28 1.76 -1.90
C ARG A 511 32.63 3.13 -2.46
N TYR A 512 33.22 4.01 -1.62
CA TYR A 512 33.64 5.33 -2.05
C TYR A 512 35.16 5.42 -2.12
N ARG A 513 35.67 6.04 -3.20
CA ARG A 513 37.04 6.45 -3.37
C ARG A 513 37.10 7.96 -3.36
N LEU A 514 38.01 8.53 -2.55
CA LEU A 514 38.18 9.96 -2.44
C LEU A 514 39.54 10.37 -2.99
N SER A 515 39.56 11.37 -3.82
CA SER A 515 40.79 11.97 -4.37
C SER A 515 40.72 13.49 -4.30
N PHE A 516 41.88 14.11 -4.28
CA PHE A 516 42.00 15.56 -4.27
C PHE A 516 43.02 16.04 -5.29
N LYS A 517 42.91 17.29 -5.67
CA LYS A 517 43.92 18.00 -6.45
C LYS A 517 44.01 19.45 -5.99
N LYS A 518 45.18 20.06 -6.15
CA LYS A 518 45.31 21.53 -5.98
C LYS A 518 44.59 22.23 -7.14
N ASP A 519 43.85 23.27 -6.83
CA ASP A 519 43.14 24.04 -7.83
C ASP A 519 44.11 24.60 -8.89
N GLY A 520 43.70 24.55 -10.18
CA GLY A 520 44.55 24.85 -11.31
C GLY A 520 45.57 23.77 -11.70
N GLN A 521 45.67 22.67 -10.97
CA GLN A 521 46.52 21.52 -11.33
C GLN A 521 45.70 20.35 -11.90
N PRO A 522 46.21 19.59 -12.91
CA PRO A 522 45.45 18.53 -13.52
C PRO A 522 45.47 17.22 -12.73
N GLU A 523 46.48 16.96 -11.91
CA GLU A 523 46.74 15.67 -11.28
C GLU A 523 45.89 15.42 -10.05
N TRP A 524 45.14 14.32 -10.06
CA TRP A 524 44.41 13.80 -8.92
C TRP A 524 45.31 12.89 -8.08
N ARG A 525 45.21 13.02 -6.76
CA ARG A 525 45.87 12.17 -5.78
C ARG A 525 44.85 11.52 -4.87
N GLU A 526 44.99 10.26 -4.57
CA GLU A 526 44.12 9.58 -3.62
C GLU A 526 44.34 10.06 -2.20
N MET A 527 43.29 10.19 -1.42
CA MET A 527 43.37 10.61 -0.01
C MET A 527 43.92 9.54 0.89
N PHE A 528 43.72 8.27 0.53
CA PHE A 528 44.13 7.09 1.30
C PHE A 528 44.41 5.92 0.37
N GLY A 529 45.13 4.90 0.88
CA GLY A 529 45.45 3.68 0.13
C GLY A 529 44.27 2.75 -0.04
N GLU A 530 44.44 1.71 -0.85
CA GLU A 530 43.40 0.73 -1.17
C GLU A 530 42.86 -0.04 0.04
N ASP A 531 43.61 -0.07 1.15
CA ASP A 531 43.24 -0.77 2.37
C ASP A 531 42.11 -0.10 3.16
N LEU A 532 41.85 1.20 2.92
CA LEU A 532 40.75 1.91 3.57
C LEU A 532 39.48 1.82 2.73
N VAL A 533 38.46 1.16 3.28
CA VAL A 533 37.13 1.08 2.68
C VAL A 533 36.21 2.12 3.32
N VAL A 534 35.75 3.08 2.53
CA VAL A 534 34.76 4.08 2.95
C VAL A 534 33.40 3.67 2.41
N THR A 535 32.45 3.44 3.30
CA THR A 535 31.07 3.04 2.97
C THR A 535 30.06 4.09 3.42
N GLU A 536 30.45 5.03 4.28
CA GLU A 536 29.60 6.12 4.74
C GLU A 536 29.85 7.38 3.93
N ALA A 537 28.84 8.22 3.80
CA ALA A 537 28.90 9.46 3.03
C ALA A 537 29.60 10.62 3.80
N LEU A 538 30.65 10.29 4.52
CA LEU A 538 31.47 11.20 5.32
C LEU A 538 32.90 10.66 5.43
N HIS A 539 33.90 11.52 5.26
CA HIS A 539 35.30 11.23 5.54
C HIS A 539 35.99 12.44 6.16
N ALA A 540 36.79 12.22 7.20
CA ALA A 540 37.63 13.27 7.78
C ALA A 540 39.01 13.24 7.11
N TRP A 541 39.31 14.22 6.29
CA TRP A 541 40.55 14.33 5.56
C TRP A 541 41.58 15.14 6.38
N ASP A 542 42.70 14.53 6.73
CA ASP A 542 43.80 15.24 7.36
C ASP A 542 44.65 15.95 6.30
N THR A 543 44.75 17.23 6.41
CA THR A 543 45.47 18.10 5.47
C THR A 543 46.81 18.59 6.02
N GLU A 544 47.32 18.08 7.17
CA GLU A 544 48.50 18.60 7.84
C GLU A 544 49.75 18.62 6.94
N SER A 545 49.91 17.60 6.08
CA SER A 545 51.05 17.46 5.18
C SER A 545 50.93 18.26 3.87
N LEU A 546 49.82 18.97 3.66
CA LEU A 546 49.58 19.64 2.41
C LEU A 546 50.06 21.11 2.46
N PRO A 547 50.70 21.63 1.38
CA PRO A 547 50.96 23.04 1.24
C PRO A 547 49.66 23.86 1.23
N ASP A 548 49.72 25.06 1.80
CA ASP A 548 48.55 25.96 1.75
C ASP A 548 48.10 26.25 0.32
N GLY A 549 46.80 26.35 0.13
CA GLY A 549 46.18 26.58 -1.16
C GLY A 549 44.73 26.15 -1.22
N HIS A 550 44.15 26.29 -2.38
CA HIS A 550 42.80 25.82 -2.66
C HIS A 550 42.87 24.40 -3.28
N TYR A 551 42.02 23.53 -2.81
CA TYR A 551 41.95 22.14 -3.25
C TYR A 551 40.53 21.75 -3.65
N ILE A 552 40.41 20.91 -4.65
CA ILE A 552 39.15 20.33 -5.09
C ILE A 552 39.15 18.86 -4.71
N VAL A 553 38.08 18.40 -4.09
CA VAL A 553 37.87 17.01 -3.71
C VAL A 553 36.96 16.33 -4.70
N ARG A 554 37.27 15.12 -5.10
CA ARG A 554 36.41 14.25 -5.90
C ARG A 554 36.04 13.02 -5.09
N VAL A 555 34.75 12.71 -5.08
CA VAL A 555 34.20 11.48 -4.53
C VAL A 555 33.69 10.62 -5.68
N GLU A 556 34.15 9.38 -5.75
CA GLU A 556 33.68 8.36 -6.68
C GLU A 556 32.95 7.27 -5.89
N ALA A 557 31.72 6.94 -6.27
CA ALA A 557 30.98 5.79 -5.77
C ALA A 557 31.05 4.65 -6.78
N SER A 558 31.26 3.45 -6.29
CA SER A 558 31.31 2.19 -7.04
C SER A 558 30.44 1.14 -6.33
N ASP A 559 29.69 0.36 -7.12
CA ASP A 559 28.90 -0.78 -6.67
C ASP A 559 29.66 -2.12 -6.82
N GLU A 560 30.98 -2.05 -6.87
CA GLU A 560 31.87 -3.21 -7.12
C GLU A 560 31.75 -4.34 -6.09
N GLU A 561 31.23 -4.05 -4.89
CA GLU A 561 30.99 -5.07 -3.87
C GLU A 561 29.76 -5.94 -4.17
N ALA A 562 28.78 -5.38 -4.89
CA ALA A 562 27.54 -6.07 -5.24
C ALA A 562 27.57 -6.65 -6.65
N ASN A 563 28.45 -6.17 -7.52
CA ASN A 563 28.43 -6.49 -8.93
C ASN A 563 29.78 -7.03 -9.44
N PRO A 564 29.77 -8.03 -10.34
CA PRO A 564 30.99 -8.44 -11.04
C PRO A 564 31.59 -7.26 -11.80
N GLU A 565 32.93 -7.26 -11.98
CA GLU A 565 33.68 -6.18 -12.62
C GLU A 565 33.06 -5.72 -13.96
N ALA A 566 32.60 -6.66 -14.79
CA ALA A 566 31.97 -6.34 -16.09
C ALA A 566 30.61 -5.62 -15.97
N LEU A 567 29.97 -5.63 -14.80
CA LEU A 567 28.68 -5.00 -14.55
C LEU A 567 28.78 -3.85 -13.54
N THR A 568 29.95 -3.63 -12.95
CA THR A 568 30.20 -2.54 -12.00
C THR A 568 29.96 -1.18 -12.65
N LEU A 569 29.19 -0.35 -11.95
CA LEU A 569 28.90 1.02 -12.37
C LEU A 569 29.55 2.02 -11.39
N ARG A 570 30.09 3.09 -11.95
CA ARG A 570 30.75 4.14 -11.16
C ARG A 570 30.19 5.50 -11.50
N SER A 571 30.14 6.38 -10.52
CA SER A 571 29.81 7.80 -10.69
C SER A 571 30.71 8.65 -9.81
N SER A 572 30.97 9.88 -10.21
CA SER A 572 31.76 10.78 -9.40
C SER A 572 31.22 12.22 -9.43
N ALA A 573 31.52 12.96 -8.38
CA ALA A 573 31.27 14.39 -8.28
C ALA A 573 32.42 15.09 -7.58
N THR A 574 32.55 16.41 -7.77
CA THR A 574 33.61 17.21 -7.17
C THR A 574 33.01 18.29 -6.27
N SER A 575 33.78 18.69 -5.27
CA SER A 575 33.46 19.85 -4.43
C SER A 575 33.80 21.16 -5.15
N GLU A 576 33.27 22.26 -4.59
CA GLU A 576 33.88 23.57 -4.78
C GLU A 576 35.29 23.59 -4.18
N PRO A 577 36.18 24.54 -4.57
CA PRO A 577 37.48 24.64 -3.97
C PRO A 577 37.40 24.93 -2.48
N VAL A 578 38.12 24.17 -1.67
CA VAL A 578 38.26 24.33 -0.23
C VAL A 578 39.64 24.86 0.10
N ALA A 579 39.73 25.86 0.99
CA ALA A 579 40.99 26.41 1.47
C ALA A 579 41.63 25.46 2.51
N VAL A 580 42.82 25.02 2.23
CA VAL A 580 43.74 24.37 3.18
C VAL A 580 44.77 25.39 3.61
N ASP A 581 44.74 25.76 4.89
CA ASP A 581 45.58 26.81 5.48
C ASP A 581 46.04 26.32 6.86
N ASN A 582 47.22 25.71 6.90
CA ASN A 582 47.79 25.06 8.07
C ASN A 582 48.94 25.83 8.69
N HIS A 583 49.37 26.93 8.05
CA HIS A 583 50.52 27.69 8.53
C HIS A 583 50.07 29.02 9.17
N PRO A 584 50.67 29.39 10.33
CA PRO A 584 50.32 30.64 10.98
C PRO A 584 50.82 31.84 10.20
N PRO A 585 50.14 32.99 10.32
CA PRO A 585 50.59 34.25 9.72
C PRO A 585 51.94 34.66 10.25
N ARG A 586 52.68 35.42 9.48
CA ARG A 586 54.04 35.87 9.84
C ARG A 586 54.00 37.34 10.30
N ILE A 587 54.54 37.59 11.50
CA ILE A 587 54.68 38.95 12.02
C ILE A 587 56.08 39.49 11.66
N ASP A 588 56.16 40.49 10.77
CA ASP A 588 57.38 41.10 10.27
C ASP A 588 57.51 42.58 10.66
N ALA A 589 58.68 43.12 10.41
CA ALA A 589 59.04 44.52 10.55
C ALA A 589 58.62 45.15 11.89
N LEU A 590 58.62 44.33 12.96
CA LEU A 590 58.25 44.77 14.30
C LEU A 590 59.31 45.74 14.84
N LYS A 591 58.90 46.95 15.14
CA LYS A 591 59.78 47.99 15.68
C LYS A 591 59.03 48.94 16.63
N ILE A 592 59.76 49.54 17.53
CA ILE A 592 59.29 50.56 18.39
C ILE A 592 59.93 51.91 18.00
N HIS A 593 59.11 52.90 17.70
CA HIS A 593 59.57 54.26 17.35
C HIS A 593 58.67 55.30 18.00
N LYS A 594 59.30 56.28 18.72
CA LYS A 594 58.58 57.38 19.41
C LYS A 594 57.38 56.93 20.28
N GLY A 595 57.56 55.86 21.09
CA GLY A 595 56.50 55.36 21.96
C GLY A 595 55.34 54.60 21.26
N LYS A 596 55.51 54.31 19.99
CA LYS A 596 54.55 53.46 19.20
C LYS A 596 55.21 52.19 18.77
N VAL A 597 54.46 51.07 18.84
CA VAL A 597 54.83 49.80 18.21
C VAL A 597 54.25 49.80 16.80
N GLN A 598 55.03 49.41 15.84
CA GLN A 598 54.68 49.25 14.43
C GLN A 598 55.06 47.85 13.98
N GLY A 599 54.25 47.25 13.12
CA GLY A 599 54.54 45.95 12.57
C GLY A 599 53.73 45.68 11.31
N ARG A 600 54.04 44.56 10.69
CA ARG A 600 53.34 44.01 9.52
C ARG A 600 53.02 42.56 9.78
N VAL A 601 51.79 42.14 9.49
CA VAL A 601 51.34 40.77 9.56
C VAL A 601 51.05 40.32 8.14
N LEU A 602 51.65 39.17 7.78
CA LEU A 602 51.53 38.58 6.45
C LEU A 602 50.96 37.20 6.53
N ASP A 603 49.98 36.94 5.70
CA ASP A 603 49.44 35.59 5.41
C ASP A 603 49.41 35.39 3.90
N THR A 604 49.53 34.08 3.47
CA THR A 604 49.65 33.74 2.05
C THR A 604 48.32 33.34 1.41
N LEU A 605 47.32 32.99 2.21
CA LEU A 605 46.10 32.42 1.67
C LEU A 605 44.83 33.20 2.03
N GLY A 606 44.76 33.76 3.21
CA GLY A 606 43.58 34.43 3.70
C GLY A 606 43.83 35.83 4.30
N PRO A 607 42.79 36.58 4.62
CA PRO A 607 42.93 37.82 5.34
C PRO A 607 43.35 37.57 6.80
N ILE A 608 44.03 38.53 7.38
CA ILE A 608 44.30 38.54 8.82
C ILE A 608 42.99 38.81 9.55
N ALA A 609 42.58 37.88 10.40
CA ALA A 609 41.33 37.96 11.13
C ALA A 609 41.44 38.78 12.41
N ARG A 610 42.62 38.83 13.06
CA ARG A 610 42.81 39.54 14.33
C ARG A 610 44.27 39.81 14.62
N ILE A 611 44.54 40.99 15.14
CA ILE A 611 45.86 41.36 15.70
C ILE A 611 45.63 41.81 17.13
N GLN A 612 46.46 41.35 18.07
CA GLN A 612 46.38 41.72 19.47
C GLN A 612 47.74 42.03 20.06
N ILE A 613 47.75 42.89 21.05
CA ILE A 613 48.93 43.30 21.79
C ILE A 613 48.74 43.11 23.31
N SER A 614 49.81 42.69 23.98
CA SER A 614 49.92 42.64 25.44
C SER A 614 51.23 43.30 25.83
N VAL A 615 51.22 44.10 26.89
CA VAL A 615 52.41 44.71 27.46
C VAL A 615 52.62 44.15 28.87
N ASP A 616 53.83 43.67 29.15
CA ASP A 616 54.25 43.06 30.44
C ASP A 616 53.27 42.01 30.95
N ALA A 617 52.88 41.08 30.07
CA ALA A 617 51.89 40.03 30.33
C ALA A 617 50.50 40.55 30.81
N GLY A 618 50.19 41.82 30.59
CA GLY A 618 48.87 42.39 30.85
C GLY A 618 47.79 41.82 29.89
N PRO A 619 46.56 42.31 30.03
CA PRO A 619 45.45 41.83 29.19
C PRO A 619 45.70 42.10 27.69
N TRP A 620 45.32 41.16 26.85
CA TRP A 620 45.39 41.28 25.40
C TRP A 620 44.34 42.32 24.93
N ARG A 621 44.76 43.25 24.06
CA ARG A 621 43.94 44.27 23.44
C ARG A 621 43.99 44.13 21.93
N ASP A 622 42.85 44.34 21.25
CA ASP A 622 42.77 44.31 19.81
C ASP A 622 43.49 45.52 19.19
N VAL A 623 44.18 45.30 18.12
CA VAL A 623 44.88 46.27 17.31
C VAL A 623 44.31 46.28 15.91
N PHE A 624 43.88 47.44 15.45
CA PHE A 624 43.41 47.60 14.07
C PHE A 624 44.57 47.97 13.14
N PRO A 625 44.49 47.58 11.87
CA PRO A 625 45.47 48.01 10.86
C PRO A 625 45.42 49.54 10.66
N THR A 626 46.40 50.04 9.95
CA THR A 626 46.55 51.50 9.71
C THR A 626 45.42 52.09 8.89
N ASP A 627 44.74 51.32 8.08
CA ASP A 627 43.53 51.64 7.31
C ASP A 627 42.23 51.30 8.05
N SER A 628 42.29 50.73 9.24
CA SER A 628 41.19 50.30 10.10
C SER A 628 40.38 49.11 9.61
N LEU A 629 40.79 48.39 8.56
CA LEU A 629 40.13 47.23 8.00
C LEU A 629 41.06 46.01 8.06
N LEU A 630 40.52 44.85 8.49
CA LEU A 630 41.19 43.54 8.42
C LEU A 630 40.61 42.78 7.23
N ASP A 631 41.06 43.09 6.02
CA ASP A 631 40.52 42.57 4.76
C ASP A 631 41.57 41.99 3.81
N SER A 632 42.81 41.98 4.25
CA SER A 632 43.99 41.60 3.45
C SER A 632 44.86 40.59 4.18
N GLY A 633 45.59 39.78 3.40
CA GLY A 633 46.71 38.95 3.92
C GLY A 633 47.98 39.76 4.23
N ASP A 634 48.01 41.09 4.03
CA ASP A 634 49.13 41.96 4.30
C ASP A 634 48.67 43.20 5.08
N GLU A 635 48.67 43.09 6.39
CA GLU A 635 48.18 44.11 7.29
C GLU A 635 49.31 44.81 8.02
N ARG A 636 49.26 46.15 8.03
CA ARG A 636 50.21 47.00 8.78
C ARG A 636 49.48 47.64 9.94
N PHE A 637 50.13 47.64 11.08
CA PHE A 637 49.56 48.26 12.28
C PHE A 637 50.52 49.20 12.96
N GLU A 638 49.95 50.22 13.61
CA GLU A 638 50.64 51.13 14.49
C GLU A 638 49.80 51.42 15.73
N LEU A 639 50.37 51.25 16.91
CA LEU A 639 49.67 51.49 18.16
C LEU A 639 50.57 52.22 19.17
N GLY A 640 50.06 53.25 19.79
CA GLY A 640 50.75 53.93 20.91
C GLY A 640 50.73 53.09 22.17
N LEU A 641 51.87 52.92 22.82
CA LEU A 641 52.03 52.13 24.04
C LEU A 641 51.53 52.89 25.29
N GLY A 642 51.13 54.12 25.18
CA GLY A 642 50.75 54.98 26.32
C GLY A 642 51.91 55.34 27.26
N SER A 643 51.55 55.77 28.47
CA SER A 643 52.56 56.06 29.50
C SER A 643 52.94 54.78 30.18
N LEU A 644 54.16 54.29 29.90
CA LEU A 644 54.75 53.13 30.58
C LEU A 644 55.76 53.68 31.65
N PRO A 645 55.91 52.97 32.77
CA PRO A 645 56.95 53.25 33.77
C PRO A 645 58.32 53.30 33.16
N ALA A 646 59.30 53.93 33.84
CA ALA A 646 60.68 53.91 33.34
C ALA A 646 61.25 52.47 33.47
N GLY A 647 61.90 52.00 32.37
CA GLY A 647 62.50 50.68 32.35
C GLY A 647 62.28 49.86 31.09
N PRO A 648 62.70 48.62 31.06
CA PRO A 648 62.40 47.72 29.96
C PRO A 648 61.00 47.09 30.07
N HIS A 649 60.22 47.11 28.99
CA HIS A 649 58.88 46.50 28.86
C HIS A 649 58.87 45.48 27.75
N ILE A 650 58.21 44.36 27.96
CA ILE A 650 58.00 43.32 26.95
C ILE A 650 56.64 43.61 26.24
N VAL A 651 56.71 43.83 24.94
CA VAL A 651 55.55 44.01 24.11
C VAL A 651 55.35 42.75 23.28
N SER A 652 54.32 42.00 23.58
CA SER A 652 53.96 40.78 22.88
C SER A 652 52.81 41.05 21.90
N ILE A 653 52.97 40.63 20.65
CA ILE A 653 51.97 40.71 19.57
C ILE A 653 51.58 39.31 19.20
N ARG A 654 50.28 39.09 19.02
CA ARG A 654 49.76 37.86 18.42
C ARG A 654 48.82 38.22 17.26
N ALA A 655 48.90 37.43 16.22
CA ALA A 655 48.07 37.57 15.04
C ALA A 655 47.38 36.22 14.73
N PHE A 656 46.16 36.33 14.23
CA PHE A 656 45.35 35.19 13.79
C PHE A 656 44.97 35.42 12.33
N ASP A 657 45.07 34.39 11.51
CA ASP A 657 44.51 34.35 10.18
C ASP A 657 43.01 33.97 10.19
N ALA A 658 42.37 33.90 9.04
CA ALA A 658 41.00 33.51 8.87
C ALA A 658 40.75 32.00 9.18
N ALA A 659 41.78 31.14 9.09
CA ALA A 659 41.73 29.73 9.44
C ALA A 659 41.90 29.48 10.95
N GLY A 660 42.28 30.52 11.72
CA GLY A 660 42.46 30.48 13.16
C GLY A 660 43.90 30.12 13.60
N ASN A 661 44.86 29.99 12.67
CA ASN A 661 46.24 29.75 13.02
C ASN A 661 46.81 31.02 13.71
N GLN A 662 47.70 30.81 14.69
CA GLN A 662 48.20 31.90 15.54
C GLN A 662 49.72 32.04 15.45
N ALA A 663 50.18 33.23 15.21
CA ALA A 663 51.59 33.61 15.38
C ALA A 663 51.74 34.52 16.58
N ASN A 664 52.90 34.40 17.24
CA ASN A 664 53.33 35.27 18.36
C ASN A 664 54.70 35.86 18.09
N ARG A 665 54.94 37.11 18.45
CA ARG A 665 56.25 37.78 18.41
C ARG A 665 56.38 38.78 19.51
N GLU A 666 57.59 38.98 20.00
CA GLU A 666 57.88 39.93 21.08
C GLU A 666 58.95 40.94 20.66
N ILE A 667 58.86 42.10 21.28
CA ILE A 667 59.86 43.15 21.17
C ILE A 667 59.97 43.91 22.49
N THR A 668 61.19 44.30 22.85
CA THR A 668 61.45 45.02 24.07
C THR A 668 61.35 46.54 23.82
N ALA A 669 60.53 47.25 24.57
CA ALA A 669 60.44 48.67 24.65
C ALA A 669 61.35 49.20 25.83
N LYS A 670 62.16 50.22 25.62
CA LYS A 670 62.88 50.90 26.70
C LYS A 670 62.31 52.33 26.84
N THR A 671 61.70 52.60 27.98
CA THR A 671 61.25 53.93 28.34
C THR A 671 62.30 54.60 29.23
N LYS A 672 62.57 55.91 29.02
CA LYS A 672 63.50 56.70 29.79
C LYS A 672 62.84 57.18 31.08
#